data_f85fefc83e53b1a0237f80ca0101ebc8
#
_entry.id   f85fefc83e53b1a0237f80ca0101ebc8
#
_cell.length_a   1.000
_cell.length_b   1.000
_cell.length_c   1.000
_cell.angle_alpha   90.00
_cell.angle_beta   90.00
_cell.angle_gamma   90.00
#
_symmetry.space_group_name_H-M   'P 1'
#
loop_
_entity.id
_entity.type
_entity.pdbx_description
1 polymer ?
#
loop_
_entity_poly.entity_id
_entity_poly.type
_entity_poly.pdbx_seq_one_letter_code
_entity_poly.pdbx_strand_id
1 'polypeptide(L)'
;LYDVDGSSEEEDEYDVKGGLQASWQFLDFGANRKRVSAKRSTVNSVKYRIDYQRRIDEVENFYEEILEVPFNFKVIEEINLDYDNLEYAENSNELKKTWRKRLKLSALDGYASKKEINDKEKENDKLSSDSEIEIESRLSISDNLKDFFQFNSELERSDWFSIYLNTIVTQFDPHTSYLAPEAKEVFDQNISGKFQGIGARLFKRNQQVEISEVIIGGPVWRDNLLNVGDIIIAVAQSLDEEPTEISLMKLSDATDLIKGEKDTNVYLTVKRVDGGIEQVEITRDIVELAETYAKSSIIKDDTSTYGLINLPRFYVDFDDYGERNAASDIKKEILGLKSKGINGLILDLRNNGGGSLKTVVDITGFFIEKGPVVQVKSIGGRKEILRDNDPSVIWDGPLIVLVNEFSASASEILAAALQDYNRAIILGSKQTYGKGTVQNIINLNNVISGNTYGDLGSLKITTDMFYRINGGSTQLEGVKSDLVFPNRYSYIDIGEKDLENPLNWNKIDPARYDNSEKIFNYSQVILNSKNRISRNEYFSIIDQHAKHVKSKQDEKTISLEYSSYKDELENTKLQNDKLKIIEEFSSPYLFEWNEINFNSNNAYDDDMKEKRDRWIESLKNDIYVDEAMNLLKDINSIKRNDILSQITID
;
A
#
# COMPACT_ATOMS: atom_id res chain seq x y z
N LEU A 1 -4.20 5.04 -2.37
CA LEU A 1 -4.61 3.68 -1.99
C LEU A 1 -5.83 3.31 -2.86
N TYR A 2 -5.58 2.60 -3.92
CA TYR A 2 -6.68 1.95 -4.64
C TYR A 2 -6.99 0.66 -3.88
N ASP A 3 -8.17 0.57 -3.27
CA ASP A 3 -8.82 -0.71 -3.06
C ASP A 3 -9.25 -1.24 -4.44
N VAL A 4 -8.88 -2.47 -4.75
CA VAL A 4 -9.13 -3.15 -6.02
C VAL A 4 -10.54 -3.75 -6.04
N ASP A 5 -11.49 -3.18 -5.35
CA ASP A 5 -12.88 -3.61 -5.36
C ASP A 5 -13.76 -2.57 -6.07
N GLY A 6 -13.90 -2.77 -7.38
CA GLY A 6 -14.88 -2.03 -8.18
C GLY A 6 -16.28 -2.56 -7.99
N SER A 7 -16.93 -2.28 -6.88
CA SER A 7 -18.37 -2.41 -6.74
C SER A 7 -19.01 -1.03 -6.67
N SER A 8 -19.96 -0.79 -7.56
CA SER A 8 -20.68 0.47 -7.77
C SER A 8 -21.69 0.84 -6.65
N GLU A 9 -21.55 0.28 -5.45
CA GLU A 9 -22.36 0.59 -4.27
C GLU A 9 -21.56 1.27 -3.13
N GLU A 10 -20.25 1.61 -3.36
CA GLU A 10 -19.36 2.16 -2.34
C GLU A 10 -19.09 3.67 -2.44
N GLU A 11 -19.98 4.46 -3.07
CA GLU A 11 -19.81 5.93 -3.09
C GLU A 11 -19.84 6.55 -1.69
N ASP A 12 -20.49 5.92 -0.71
CA ASP A 12 -20.59 6.45 0.66
C ASP A 12 -19.36 6.14 1.54
N GLU A 13 -18.56 5.10 1.22
CA GLU A 13 -17.41 4.71 2.04
C GLU A 13 -16.12 5.48 1.69
N TYR A 14 -16.02 6.00 0.48
CA TYR A 14 -14.86 6.81 0.05
C TYR A 14 -14.79 8.18 0.72
N ASP A 15 -15.93 8.81 1.01
CA ASP A 15 -15.99 10.10 1.67
C ASP A 15 -15.55 10.02 3.14
N VAL A 16 -15.85 8.93 3.82
CA VAL A 16 -15.46 8.74 5.23
C VAL A 16 -13.96 8.46 5.36
N LYS A 17 -13.37 7.65 4.47
CA LYS A 17 -11.92 7.38 4.46
C LYS A 17 -11.11 8.59 4.02
N GLY A 18 -11.58 9.34 3.04
CA GLY A 18 -10.97 10.61 2.62
C GLY A 18 -11.00 11.66 3.72
N GLY A 19 -12.11 11.79 4.44
CA GLY A 19 -12.25 12.68 5.58
C GLY A 19 -11.34 12.31 6.76
N LEU A 20 -11.18 11.01 7.07
CA LEU A 20 -10.27 10.55 8.13
C LEU A 20 -8.80 10.76 7.75
N GLN A 21 -8.40 10.52 6.51
CA GLN A 21 -7.03 10.80 6.06
C GLN A 21 -6.72 12.30 6.01
N ALA A 22 -7.68 13.14 5.60
CA ALA A 22 -7.56 14.59 5.70
C ALA A 22 -7.48 15.04 7.16
N SER A 23 -8.27 14.44 8.09
CA SER A 23 -8.22 14.77 9.51
C SER A 23 -6.86 14.45 10.15
N TRP A 24 -6.18 13.38 9.76
CA TRP A 24 -4.81 13.09 10.21
C TRP A 24 -3.79 14.15 9.74
N GLN A 25 -3.90 14.62 8.51
CA GLN A 25 -3.10 15.75 8.02
C GLN A 25 -3.48 17.06 8.73
N PHE A 26 -4.75 17.27 9.05
CA PHE A 26 -5.22 18.42 9.83
C PHE A 26 -4.59 18.50 11.22
N LEU A 27 -4.29 17.37 11.84
CA LEU A 27 -3.70 17.31 13.18
C LEU A 27 -2.18 17.47 13.20
N ASP A 28 -1.52 17.49 12.05
CA ASP A 28 -0.06 17.62 11.98
C ASP A 28 0.49 18.99 12.42
N PHE A 29 -0.35 20.01 12.68
CA PHE A 29 0.03 21.31 13.24
C PHE A 29 1.31 21.93 12.68
N GLY A 30 1.70 21.63 11.46
CA GLY A 30 3.01 22.03 10.92
C GLY A 30 4.16 21.25 11.57
N ALA A 31 3.88 20.01 11.98
CA ALA A 31 4.82 19.07 12.55
C ALA A 31 6.08 18.93 11.70
N ASN A 32 5.94 18.93 10.38
CA ASN A 32 7.06 18.74 9.46
C ASN A 32 8.13 19.83 9.55
N ARG A 33 7.77 21.11 9.72
CA ARG A 33 8.78 22.18 9.76
C ARG A 33 9.68 22.12 10.99
N LYS A 34 9.12 21.82 12.18
CA LYS A 34 9.94 21.68 13.39
C LYS A 34 10.66 20.34 13.46
N ARG A 35 10.18 19.30 12.79
CA ARG A 35 10.94 18.07 12.54
C ARG A 35 12.19 18.35 11.74
N VAL A 36 12.14 19.18 10.69
CA VAL A 36 13.33 19.63 9.95
C VAL A 36 14.30 20.38 10.84
N SER A 37 13.82 21.20 11.78
CA SER A 37 14.69 21.90 12.75
C SER A 37 15.13 21.00 13.91
N ALA A 38 14.36 19.96 14.24
CA ALA A 38 14.70 18.94 15.23
C ALA A 38 15.82 17.98 14.76
N LYS A 39 16.15 17.99 13.47
CA LYS A 39 17.30 17.25 12.88
C LYS A 39 18.63 17.44 13.62
N ARG A 40 18.71 18.38 14.57
CA ARG A 40 19.93 18.69 15.32
C ARG A 40 19.99 18.08 16.72
N SER A 41 18.92 17.49 17.23
CA SER A 41 18.92 16.91 18.57
C SER A 41 17.70 16.04 18.85
N THR A 42 17.92 14.80 19.25
CA THR A 42 16.90 13.86 19.76
C THR A 42 16.03 14.47 20.87
N VAL A 43 16.64 15.31 21.73
CA VAL A 43 15.93 16.04 22.80
C VAL A 43 14.87 16.99 22.23
N ASN A 44 15.15 17.64 21.11
CA ASN A 44 14.19 18.54 20.46
C ASN A 44 13.01 17.78 19.86
N SER A 45 13.24 16.58 19.32
CA SER A 45 12.16 15.75 18.78
C SER A 45 11.18 15.27 19.86
N VAL A 46 11.71 14.85 21.01
CA VAL A 46 10.89 14.47 22.18
C VAL A 46 10.09 15.66 22.72
N LYS A 47 10.77 16.80 22.91
CA LYS A 47 10.10 18.03 23.35
C LYS A 47 8.99 18.43 22.38
N TYR A 48 9.25 18.30 21.10
CA TYR A 48 8.30 18.56 20.05
C TYR A 48 7.05 17.67 20.17
N ARG A 49 7.21 16.36 20.42
CA ARG A 49 6.10 15.43 20.59
C ARG A 49 5.24 15.76 21.82
N ILE A 50 5.90 16.18 22.92
CA ILE A 50 5.20 16.64 24.12
C ILE A 50 4.40 17.93 23.83
N ASP A 51 4.97 18.89 23.10
CA ASP A 51 4.28 20.11 22.70
C ASP A 51 3.09 19.81 21.76
N TYR A 52 3.24 18.82 20.88
CA TYR A 52 2.15 18.37 20.02
C TYR A 52 1.00 17.78 20.83
N GLN A 53 1.27 16.86 21.75
CA GLN A 53 0.22 16.26 22.58
C GLN A 53 -0.50 17.34 23.43
N ARG A 54 0.22 18.22 24.07
CA ARG A 54 -0.38 19.32 24.82
C ARG A 54 -1.35 20.18 23.96
N ARG A 55 -1.03 20.39 22.68
CA ARG A 55 -1.91 21.11 21.77
C ARG A 55 -3.15 20.33 21.39
N ILE A 56 -3.06 19.02 21.27
CA ILE A 56 -4.20 18.12 21.11
C ILE A 56 -5.13 18.26 22.31
N ASP A 57 -4.59 18.16 23.53
CA ASP A 57 -5.36 18.32 24.78
C ASP A 57 -6.02 19.71 24.89
N GLU A 58 -5.32 20.78 24.44
CA GLU A 58 -5.91 22.12 24.38
C GLU A 58 -7.07 22.19 23.39
N VAL A 59 -6.97 21.51 22.24
CA VAL A 59 -8.06 21.47 21.24
C VAL A 59 -9.27 20.72 21.76
N GLU A 60 -9.07 19.59 22.44
CA GLU A 60 -10.13 18.84 23.10
C GLU A 60 -10.96 19.72 24.05
N ASN A 61 -10.31 20.68 24.73
CA ASN A 61 -11.00 21.58 25.65
C ASN A 61 -11.87 22.66 24.96
N PHE A 62 -11.68 22.96 23.66
CA PHE A 62 -12.41 24.07 23.03
C PHE A 62 -13.11 23.76 21.70
N TYR A 63 -12.92 22.54 21.11
CA TYR A 63 -13.51 22.26 19.80
C TYR A 63 -15.04 22.27 19.83
N GLU A 64 -15.65 21.79 20.92
CA GLU A 64 -17.12 21.83 21.09
C GLU A 64 -17.64 23.28 21.10
N GLU A 65 -16.98 24.19 21.80
CA GLU A 65 -17.35 25.63 21.80
C GLU A 65 -17.30 26.23 20.39
N ILE A 66 -16.36 25.82 19.55
CA ILE A 66 -16.30 26.25 18.15
C ILE A 66 -17.49 25.69 17.38
N LEU A 67 -17.80 24.40 17.59
CA LEU A 67 -18.87 23.70 16.88
C LEU A 67 -20.29 24.03 17.39
N GLU A 68 -20.45 24.66 18.55
CA GLU A 68 -21.73 25.20 18.98
C GLU A 68 -22.22 26.36 18.10
N VAL A 69 -21.30 27.10 17.48
CA VAL A 69 -21.61 28.26 16.67
C VAL A 69 -21.72 27.87 15.19
N PRO A 70 -22.88 28.13 14.52
CA PRO A 70 -23.02 27.85 13.08
C PRO A 70 -21.96 28.55 12.23
N PHE A 71 -21.43 27.84 11.24
CA PHE A 71 -20.49 28.41 10.28
C PHE A 71 -21.22 29.23 9.21
N ASN A 72 -20.75 30.46 8.97
CA ASN A 72 -21.24 31.25 7.86
C ASN A 72 -20.36 31.06 6.63
N PHE A 73 -20.83 30.28 5.66
CA PHE A 73 -20.14 29.98 4.41
C PHE A 73 -20.25 31.12 3.35
N LYS A 74 -20.87 32.23 3.65
CA LYS A 74 -20.91 33.44 2.79
C LYS A 74 -19.78 34.42 3.10
N VAL A 75 -19.03 34.19 4.18
CA VAL A 75 -17.92 35.06 4.57
C VAL A 75 -16.68 34.69 3.76
N ILE A 76 -16.15 35.70 3.06
CA ILE A 76 -14.90 35.56 2.29
C ILE A 76 -13.73 35.47 3.27
N GLU A 77 -13.21 34.32 3.44
CA GLU A 77 -12.00 34.01 4.20
C GLU A 77 -11.29 32.81 3.59
N GLU A 78 -10.01 32.66 3.88
CA GLU A 78 -9.15 31.60 3.35
C GLU A 78 -8.39 30.92 4.48
N ILE A 79 -8.03 29.66 4.25
CA ILE A 79 -7.12 28.89 5.11
C ILE A 79 -5.83 28.57 4.35
N ASN A 80 -4.69 28.79 5.00
CA ASN A 80 -3.41 28.36 4.48
C ASN A 80 -3.15 26.91 4.90
N LEU A 81 -2.87 26.05 3.93
CA LEU A 81 -2.56 24.62 4.09
C LEU A 81 -1.07 24.31 3.87
N ASP A 82 -0.22 25.30 3.71
CA ASP A 82 1.24 25.10 3.59
C ASP A 82 1.85 24.74 4.96
N TYR A 83 1.51 23.55 5.45
CA TYR A 83 1.91 23.07 6.79
C TYR A 83 3.44 23.02 6.97
N ASP A 84 4.21 22.88 5.88
CA ASP A 84 5.67 22.86 5.94
C ASP A 84 6.26 24.23 6.28
N ASN A 85 5.54 25.31 5.97
CA ASN A 85 5.95 26.69 6.16
C ASN A 85 5.09 27.46 7.18
N LEU A 86 4.04 26.86 7.73
CA LEU A 86 3.24 27.48 8.79
C LEU A 86 3.99 27.53 10.11
N GLU A 87 3.95 28.67 10.78
CA GLU A 87 4.42 28.79 12.15
C GLU A 87 3.39 28.22 13.12
N TYR A 88 3.87 27.69 14.26
CA TYR A 88 2.96 27.29 15.32
C TYR A 88 2.25 28.49 15.90
N ALA A 89 0.99 28.26 16.29
CA ALA A 89 0.25 29.23 17.09
C ALA A 89 1.05 29.61 18.36
N GLU A 90 1.25 30.88 18.58
CA GLU A 90 2.02 31.37 19.72
C GLU A 90 1.26 31.23 21.05
N ASN A 91 -0.06 31.20 20.98
CA ASN A 91 -0.96 31.13 22.14
C ASN A 91 -2.28 30.39 21.80
N SER A 92 -3.03 30.06 22.87
CA SER A 92 -4.29 29.32 22.76
C SER A 92 -5.35 30.04 21.90
N ASN A 93 -5.38 31.38 21.91
CA ASN A 93 -6.36 32.14 21.08
C ASN A 93 -6.04 32.01 19.58
N GLU A 94 -4.79 32.04 19.23
CA GLU A 94 -4.35 31.84 17.84
C GLU A 94 -4.57 30.39 17.40
N LEU A 95 -4.30 29.43 18.27
CA LEU A 95 -4.63 28.01 18.05
C LEU A 95 -6.13 27.84 17.80
N LYS A 96 -6.99 28.42 18.62
CA LYS A 96 -8.44 28.39 18.48
C LYS A 96 -8.92 29.01 17.16
N LYS A 97 -8.33 30.12 16.72
CA LYS A 97 -8.66 30.75 15.43
C LYS A 97 -8.29 29.85 14.25
N THR A 98 -7.12 29.24 14.31
CA THR A 98 -6.66 28.30 13.28
C THR A 98 -7.58 27.09 13.20
N TRP A 99 -7.94 26.52 14.35
CA TRP A 99 -8.87 25.40 14.41
C TRP A 99 -10.27 25.75 13.94
N ARG A 100 -10.78 26.93 14.28
CA ARG A 100 -12.07 27.39 13.73
C ARG A 100 -12.08 27.36 12.19
N LYS A 101 -11.01 27.81 11.55
CA LYS A 101 -10.91 27.76 10.08
C LYS A 101 -10.84 26.33 9.55
N ARG A 102 -10.12 25.44 10.23
CA ARG A 102 -10.01 24.03 9.87
C ARG A 102 -11.36 23.33 9.99
N LEU A 103 -12.04 23.49 11.13
CA LEU A 103 -13.35 22.91 11.35
C LEU A 103 -14.39 23.49 10.37
N LYS A 104 -14.26 24.79 10.03
CA LYS A 104 -15.10 25.40 8.99
C LYS A 104 -14.84 24.78 7.62
N LEU A 105 -13.58 24.48 7.25
CA LEU A 105 -13.26 23.79 5.99
C LEU A 105 -13.89 22.40 5.96
N SER A 106 -13.73 21.61 7.02
CA SER A 106 -14.34 20.27 7.10
C SER A 106 -15.87 20.33 7.04
N ALA A 107 -16.48 21.34 7.71
CA ALA A 107 -17.92 21.54 7.62
C ALA A 107 -18.38 21.99 6.23
N LEU A 108 -17.58 22.81 5.54
CA LEU A 108 -17.85 23.27 4.18
C LEU A 108 -17.82 22.11 3.17
N ASP A 109 -16.89 21.18 3.35
CA ASP A 109 -16.79 19.97 2.53
C ASP A 109 -18.03 19.09 2.68
N GLY A 110 -18.39 18.74 3.92
CA GLY A 110 -19.62 17.99 4.21
C GLY A 110 -20.89 18.73 3.76
N TYR A 111 -20.92 20.05 3.90
CA TYR A 111 -22.03 20.88 3.45
C TYR A 111 -22.15 20.86 1.92
N ALA A 112 -21.04 20.99 1.20
CA ALA A 112 -21.05 20.99 -0.26
C ALA A 112 -21.50 19.64 -0.83
N SER A 113 -21.01 18.53 -0.27
CA SER A 113 -21.39 17.17 -0.67
C SER A 113 -22.89 16.91 -0.43
N LYS A 114 -23.39 17.18 0.77
CA LYS A 114 -24.82 17.00 1.10
C LYS A 114 -25.73 17.92 0.29
N LYS A 115 -25.31 19.15 0.02
CA LYS A 115 -26.05 20.08 -0.80
C LYS A 115 -26.14 19.63 -2.26
N GLU A 116 -25.08 19.06 -2.82
CA GLU A 116 -25.13 18.47 -4.16
C GLU A 116 -26.13 17.32 -4.24
N ILE A 117 -26.17 16.43 -3.24
CA ILE A 117 -27.13 15.34 -3.14
C ILE A 117 -28.58 15.91 -3.04
N ASN A 118 -28.79 16.85 -2.11
CA ASN A 118 -30.08 17.50 -1.89
C ASN A 118 -30.60 18.22 -3.15
N ASP A 119 -29.68 18.84 -3.92
CA ASP A 119 -30.03 19.51 -5.18
C ASP A 119 -30.38 18.53 -6.31
N LYS A 120 -29.83 17.29 -6.30
CA LYS A 120 -30.17 16.22 -7.26
C LYS A 120 -31.52 15.58 -6.94
N GLU A 121 -31.90 15.49 -5.68
CA GLU A 121 -33.15 14.87 -5.20
C GLU A 121 -34.38 15.79 -5.29
N LYS A 122 -34.35 16.84 -6.09
CA LYS A 122 -35.43 17.85 -6.23
C LYS A 122 -36.84 17.29 -6.58
N GLU A 123 -36.94 15.99 -6.92
CA GLU A 123 -38.20 15.31 -7.17
C GLU A 123 -38.85 14.72 -5.89
N ASN A 124 -38.15 14.69 -4.76
CA ASN A 124 -38.65 14.19 -3.48
C ASN A 124 -39.08 15.32 -2.56
N ASP A 125 -40.29 15.21 -1.97
CA ASP A 125 -40.94 16.23 -1.10
C ASP A 125 -40.20 16.57 0.24
N LYS A 126 -38.96 16.12 0.44
CA LYS A 126 -38.16 16.38 1.65
C LYS A 126 -36.78 16.94 1.28
N LEU A 127 -36.75 18.22 0.94
CA LEU A 127 -35.48 18.95 0.80
C LEU A 127 -35.07 19.54 2.15
N SER A 128 -33.83 19.23 2.58
CA SER A 128 -33.23 19.88 3.74
C SER A 128 -32.86 21.32 3.43
N SER A 129 -33.10 22.21 4.36
CA SER A 129 -32.68 23.61 4.24
C SER A 129 -31.14 23.75 4.39
N ASP A 130 -30.59 24.84 3.86
CA ASP A 130 -29.17 25.17 4.03
C ASP A 130 -28.70 25.13 5.49
N SER A 131 -29.58 25.52 6.41
CA SER A 131 -29.29 25.51 7.84
C SER A 131 -29.25 24.08 8.41
N GLU A 132 -30.17 23.22 7.98
CA GLU A 132 -30.18 21.82 8.40
C GLU A 132 -28.94 21.07 7.89
N ILE A 133 -28.56 21.28 6.63
CA ILE A 133 -27.34 20.69 6.05
C ILE A 133 -26.09 21.17 6.80
N GLU A 134 -26.00 22.45 7.17
CA GLU A 134 -24.91 22.99 7.98
C GLU A 134 -24.84 22.33 9.36
N ILE A 135 -25.97 22.20 10.05
CA ILE A 135 -26.06 21.56 11.36
C ILE A 135 -25.58 20.09 11.27
N GLU A 136 -26.08 19.34 10.32
CA GLU A 136 -25.67 17.93 10.13
C GLU A 136 -24.18 17.78 9.82
N SER A 137 -23.62 18.66 8.97
CA SER A 137 -22.20 18.65 8.63
C SER A 137 -21.33 18.94 9.85
N ARG A 138 -21.77 19.89 10.69
CA ARG A 138 -21.10 20.26 11.94
C ARG A 138 -21.19 19.16 13.00
N LEU A 139 -22.33 18.49 13.14
CA LEU A 139 -22.52 17.35 14.05
C LEU A 139 -21.63 16.16 13.65
N SER A 140 -21.54 15.83 12.36
CA SER A 140 -20.66 14.78 11.87
C SER A 140 -19.20 15.03 12.26
N ILE A 141 -18.73 16.27 12.20
CA ILE A 141 -17.37 16.61 12.65
C ILE A 141 -17.22 16.43 14.16
N SER A 142 -18.24 16.83 14.94
CA SER A 142 -18.21 16.65 16.39
C SER A 142 -18.05 15.16 16.76
N ASP A 143 -18.78 14.30 16.09
CA ASP A 143 -18.73 12.86 16.35
C ASP A 143 -17.37 12.27 15.95
N ASN A 144 -16.84 12.63 14.78
CA ASN A 144 -15.49 12.20 14.36
C ASN A 144 -14.39 12.68 15.33
N LEU A 145 -14.50 13.90 15.86
CA LEU A 145 -13.53 14.40 16.86
C LEU A 145 -13.67 13.70 18.21
N LYS A 146 -14.89 13.36 18.64
CA LYS A 146 -15.10 12.55 19.85
C LYS A 146 -14.42 11.21 19.73
N ASP A 147 -14.61 10.51 18.60
CA ASP A 147 -13.95 9.22 18.36
C ASP A 147 -12.42 9.36 18.37
N PHE A 148 -11.90 10.44 17.76
CA PHE A 148 -10.45 10.72 17.76
C PHE A 148 -9.90 10.97 19.17
N PHE A 149 -10.55 11.81 19.99
CA PHE A 149 -10.09 12.09 21.35
C PHE A 149 -10.26 10.88 22.26
N GLN A 150 -11.33 10.09 22.07
CA GLN A 150 -11.51 8.82 22.77
C GLN A 150 -10.35 7.87 22.46
N PHE A 151 -10.00 7.68 21.19
CA PHE A 151 -8.84 6.85 20.79
C PHE A 151 -7.54 7.33 21.46
N ASN A 152 -7.30 8.66 21.50
CA ASN A 152 -6.14 9.20 22.19
C ASN A 152 -6.15 8.92 23.71
N SER A 153 -7.32 8.94 24.34
CA SER A 153 -7.47 8.65 25.76
C SER A 153 -7.27 7.16 26.11
N GLU A 154 -7.45 6.27 25.14
CA GLU A 154 -7.22 4.83 25.26
C GLU A 154 -5.72 4.45 25.18
N LEU A 155 -4.83 5.40 24.81
CA LEU A 155 -3.39 5.14 24.74
C LEU A 155 -2.81 4.88 26.14
N GLU A 156 -2.18 3.72 26.28
CA GLU A 156 -1.53 3.28 27.51
C GLU A 156 -0.05 3.70 27.60
N ARG A 157 0.56 3.41 28.72
CA ARG A 157 1.98 3.68 28.94
C ARG A 157 2.88 2.95 27.93
N SER A 158 2.53 1.74 27.51
CA SER A 158 3.21 0.95 26.48
C SER A 158 3.18 1.62 25.12
N ASP A 159 2.02 2.19 24.73
CA ASP A 159 1.85 2.90 23.48
C ASP A 159 2.72 4.18 23.46
N TRP A 160 2.66 4.95 24.55
CA TRP A 160 3.50 6.16 24.72
C TRP A 160 4.98 5.83 24.71
N PHE A 161 5.37 4.71 25.30
CA PHE A 161 6.76 4.26 25.27
C PHE A 161 7.20 3.91 23.85
N SER A 162 6.36 3.22 23.08
CA SER A 162 6.61 2.90 21.68
C SER A 162 6.72 4.15 20.82
N ILE A 163 5.83 5.13 21.01
CA ILE A 163 5.88 6.44 20.35
C ILE A 163 7.17 7.17 20.68
N TYR A 164 7.57 7.19 21.97
CA TYR A 164 8.79 7.82 22.43
C TYR A 164 10.04 7.20 21.80
N LEU A 165 10.17 5.87 21.84
CA LEU A 165 11.29 5.16 21.24
C LEU A 165 11.36 5.41 19.71
N ASN A 166 10.22 5.31 19.03
CA ASN A 166 10.17 5.52 17.59
C ASN A 166 10.51 6.98 17.21
N THR A 167 10.16 7.96 18.04
CA THR A 167 10.58 9.35 17.84
C THR A 167 12.11 9.50 17.91
N ILE A 168 12.77 8.71 18.73
CA ILE A 168 14.23 8.73 18.87
C ILE A 168 14.90 8.02 17.68
N VAL A 169 14.49 6.80 17.39
CA VAL A 169 15.20 5.95 16.40
C VAL A 169 15.03 6.46 14.96
N THR A 170 13.90 7.05 14.61
CA THR A 170 13.66 7.66 13.30
C THR A 170 14.52 8.92 13.02
N GLN A 171 15.23 9.45 14.03
CA GLN A 171 16.21 10.51 13.81
C GLN A 171 17.51 10.01 13.13
N PHE A 172 17.77 8.70 13.16
CA PHE A 172 18.95 8.09 12.54
C PHE A 172 18.73 7.73 11.09
N ASP A 173 17.59 7.13 10.79
CA ASP A 173 17.11 6.83 9.45
C ASP A 173 15.58 6.56 9.48
N PRO A 174 14.88 6.67 8.34
CA PRO A 174 13.42 6.55 8.31
C PRO A 174 12.90 5.12 8.47
N HIS A 175 13.76 4.11 8.45
CA HIS A 175 13.38 2.69 8.44
C HIS A 175 13.67 1.97 9.75
N THR A 176 14.50 2.55 10.62
CA THR A 176 14.72 2.02 11.97
C THR A 176 13.52 2.28 12.84
N SER A 177 12.98 1.24 13.47
CA SER A 177 11.82 1.33 14.33
C SER A 177 11.84 0.29 15.45
N TYR A 178 11.32 0.68 16.60
CA TYR A 178 10.93 -0.26 17.65
C TYR A 178 9.56 -0.86 17.28
N LEU A 179 9.48 -2.16 17.33
CA LEU A 179 8.26 -2.95 17.15
C LEU A 179 7.87 -3.52 18.51
N ALA A 180 6.83 -2.97 19.13
CA ALA A 180 6.18 -3.62 20.27
C ALA A 180 5.72 -5.03 19.88
N PRO A 181 5.45 -5.95 20.84
CA PRO A 181 5.06 -7.32 20.51
C PRO A 181 3.96 -7.41 19.46
N GLU A 182 2.89 -6.66 19.61
CA GLU A 182 1.74 -6.64 18.68
C GLU A 182 2.15 -6.10 17.30
N ALA A 183 2.96 -5.04 17.26
CA ALA A 183 3.47 -4.47 16.02
C ALA A 183 4.43 -5.44 15.30
N LYS A 184 5.18 -6.25 16.06
CA LYS A 184 6.03 -7.32 15.52
C LYS A 184 5.19 -8.41 14.89
N GLU A 185 4.12 -8.85 15.54
CA GLU A 185 3.19 -9.84 15.00
C GLU A 185 2.57 -9.37 13.67
N VAL A 186 2.05 -8.13 13.64
CA VAL A 186 1.52 -7.52 12.41
C VAL A 186 2.58 -7.43 11.31
N PHE A 187 3.83 -7.12 11.67
CA PHE A 187 4.95 -7.12 10.72
C PHE A 187 5.18 -8.51 10.12
N ASP A 188 5.20 -9.57 10.94
CA ASP A 188 5.41 -10.95 10.49
C ASP A 188 4.25 -11.44 9.62
N GLN A 189 3.01 -11.15 9.99
CA GLN A 189 1.82 -11.42 9.17
C GLN A 189 1.91 -10.74 7.80
N ASN A 190 2.32 -9.46 7.80
CA ASN A 190 2.50 -8.71 6.57
C ASN A 190 3.60 -9.27 5.67
N ILE A 191 4.66 -9.86 6.21
CA ILE A 191 5.74 -10.44 5.42
C ILE A 191 5.41 -11.86 4.97
N SER A 192 4.81 -12.69 5.83
CA SER A 192 4.48 -14.08 5.49
C SER A 192 3.18 -14.23 4.68
N GLY A 193 2.25 -13.28 4.82
CA GLY A 193 0.91 -13.37 4.27
C GLY A 193 0.00 -14.36 4.98
N LYS A 194 0.37 -14.81 6.19
CA LYS A 194 -0.42 -15.75 6.99
C LYS A 194 -0.45 -15.35 8.46
N PHE A 195 -1.51 -15.74 9.15
CA PHE A 195 -1.64 -15.59 10.60
C PHE A 195 -2.43 -16.76 11.20
N GLN A 196 -2.39 -16.92 12.51
CA GLN A 196 -3.16 -17.94 13.23
C GLN A 196 -4.38 -17.28 13.89
N GLY A 197 -5.58 -17.83 13.67
CA GLY A 197 -6.80 -17.27 14.22
C GLY A 197 -8.06 -17.80 13.58
N ILE A 198 -9.13 -17.01 13.66
CA ILE A 198 -10.48 -17.42 13.21
C ILE A 198 -10.75 -17.15 11.72
N GLY A 199 -9.98 -16.26 11.07
CA GLY A 199 -10.20 -15.91 9.67
C GLY A 199 -11.26 -14.83 9.45
N ALA A 200 -11.28 -13.79 10.30
CA ALA A 200 -12.12 -12.62 10.15
C ALA A 200 -11.31 -11.34 10.36
N ARG A 201 -11.68 -10.26 9.65
CA ARG A 201 -11.22 -8.90 9.94
C ARG A 201 -12.22 -8.23 10.88
N LEU A 202 -11.71 -7.54 11.87
CA LEU A 202 -12.49 -6.87 12.90
C LEU A 202 -12.26 -5.38 12.85
N PHE A 203 -13.32 -4.61 13.14
CA PHE A 203 -13.19 -3.18 13.40
C PHE A 203 -14.04 -2.77 14.60
N LYS A 204 -13.69 -1.67 15.25
CA LYS A 204 -14.44 -1.13 16.39
C LYS A 204 -15.23 0.08 15.95
N ARG A 205 -16.55 0.04 16.12
CA ARG A 205 -17.47 1.14 15.85
C ARG A 205 -18.46 1.29 16.98
N ASN A 206 -18.67 2.50 17.48
CA ASN A 206 -19.59 2.76 18.60
C ASN A 206 -19.37 1.81 19.79
N GLN A 207 -18.10 1.58 20.14
CA GLN A 207 -17.66 0.66 21.21
C GLN A 207 -18.05 -0.82 20.98
N GLN A 208 -18.40 -1.21 19.78
CA GLN A 208 -18.70 -2.58 19.40
C GLN A 208 -17.62 -3.14 18.49
N VAL A 209 -17.24 -4.40 18.70
CA VAL A 209 -16.31 -5.14 17.82
C VAL A 209 -17.13 -5.87 16.77
N GLU A 210 -17.06 -5.41 15.54
CA GLU A 210 -17.86 -5.88 14.42
C GLU A 210 -16.98 -6.61 13.40
N ILE A 211 -17.52 -7.58 12.67
CA ILE A 211 -16.85 -8.28 11.58
C ILE A 211 -17.00 -7.45 10.31
N SER A 212 -15.88 -6.97 9.77
CA SER A 212 -15.85 -6.22 8.49
C SER A 212 -15.62 -7.13 7.27
N GLU A 213 -14.92 -8.25 7.46
CA GLU A 213 -14.64 -9.20 6.37
C GLU A 213 -14.48 -10.61 6.92
N VAL A 214 -15.00 -11.61 6.20
CA VAL A 214 -14.72 -13.02 6.42
C VAL A 214 -13.70 -13.47 5.38
N ILE A 215 -12.53 -13.94 5.85
CA ILE A 215 -11.41 -14.29 4.98
C ILE A 215 -11.65 -15.68 4.38
N ILE A 216 -11.72 -15.72 3.06
CA ILE A 216 -11.98 -16.95 2.28
C ILE A 216 -10.90 -18.01 2.60
N GLY A 217 -11.34 -19.23 2.92
CA GLY A 217 -10.47 -20.33 3.30
C GLY A 217 -10.12 -20.40 4.79
N GLY A 218 -10.41 -19.36 5.57
CA GLY A 218 -10.26 -19.36 7.03
C GLY A 218 -11.34 -20.22 7.74
N PRO A 219 -11.16 -20.51 9.04
CA PRO A 219 -12.11 -21.34 9.83
C PRO A 219 -13.55 -20.84 9.75
N VAL A 220 -13.76 -19.55 10.01
CA VAL A 220 -15.10 -18.93 10.00
C VAL A 220 -15.79 -19.07 8.66
N TRP A 221 -15.05 -18.91 7.57
CA TRP A 221 -15.57 -19.07 6.21
C TRP A 221 -15.90 -20.53 5.88
N ARG A 222 -14.98 -21.47 6.19
CA ARG A 222 -15.13 -22.90 5.88
C ARG A 222 -16.38 -23.50 6.51
N ASP A 223 -16.65 -23.12 7.76
CA ASP A 223 -17.72 -23.69 8.56
C ASP A 223 -18.97 -22.80 8.61
N ASN A 224 -18.95 -21.67 7.86
CA ASN A 224 -20.02 -20.67 7.78
C ASN A 224 -20.51 -20.22 9.17
N LEU A 225 -19.54 -19.88 10.06
CA LEU A 225 -19.84 -19.63 11.48
C LEU A 225 -20.23 -18.19 11.78
N LEU A 226 -19.68 -17.21 11.05
CA LEU A 226 -19.90 -15.78 11.26
C LEU A 226 -20.11 -15.07 9.93
N ASN A 227 -20.77 -13.92 9.97
CA ASN A 227 -21.05 -13.09 8.80
C ASN A 227 -20.55 -11.68 8.99
N VAL A 228 -20.35 -10.95 7.88
CA VAL A 228 -20.08 -9.50 7.90
C VAL A 228 -21.23 -8.78 8.60
N GLY A 229 -20.92 -7.88 9.51
CA GLY A 229 -21.88 -7.14 10.34
C GLY A 229 -22.27 -7.82 11.65
N ASP A 230 -21.82 -9.07 11.91
CA ASP A 230 -21.97 -9.69 13.23
C ASP A 230 -21.09 -8.97 14.25
N ILE A 231 -21.61 -8.81 15.48
CA ILE A 231 -20.94 -8.09 16.58
C ILE A 231 -20.48 -9.10 17.62
N ILE A 232 -19.19 -9.10 17.97
CA ILE A 232 -18.65 -9.94 19.03
C ILE A 232 -18.81 -9.21 20.36
N ILE A 233 -19.54 -9.80 21.29
CA ILE A 233 -19.84 -9.24 22.62
C ILE A 233 -18.81 -9.71 23.64
N ALA A 234 -18.51 -11.02 23.67
CA ALA A 234 -17.62 -11.61 24.67
C ALA A 234 -16.86 -12.80 24.10
N VAL A 235 -15.73 -13.12 24.73
CA VAL A 235 -14.79 -14.18 24.34
C VAL A 235 -14.47 -15.08 25.54
N ALA A 236 -14.47 -16.40 25.34
CA ALA A 236 -13.97 -17.37 26.31
C ALA A 236 -13.01 -18.35 25.65
N GLN A 237 -12.03 -18.86 26.36
CA GLN A 237 -11.05 -19.84 25.86
C GLN A 237 -11.51 -21.29 26.08
N SER A 238 -12.53 -21.52 26.92
CA SER A 238 -13.16 -22.83 27.15
C SER A 238 -14.64 -22.69 27.54
N LEU A 239 -15.42 -23.76 27.43
CA LEU A 239 -16.85 -23.77 27.81
C LEU A 239 -17.08 -23.52 29.28
N ASP A 240 -16.10 -23.87 30.13
CA ASP A 240 -16.20 -23.75 31.59
C ASP A 240 -15.73 -22.38 32.11
N GLU A 241 -15.21 -21.54 31.22
CA GLU A 241 -14.74 -20.19 31.55
C GLU A 241 -15.87 -19.16 31.41
N GLU A 242 -15.93 -18.21 32.35
CA GLU A 242 -16.84 -17.09 32.25
C GLU A 242 -16.39 -16.18 31.08
N PRO A 243 -17.24 -15.89 30.05
CA PRO A 243 -16.86 -15.11 28.91
C PRO A 243 -16.45 -13.69 29.31
N THR A 244 -15.30 -13.25 28.81
CA THR A 244 -14.79 -11.89 28.98
C THR A 244 -15.48 -10.96 28.00
N GLU A 245 -16.18 -9.93 28.51
CA GLU A 245 -16.79 -8.90 27.68
C GLU A 245 -15.73 -8.00 27.01
N ILE A 246 -15.85 -7.79 25.70
CA ILE A 246 -14.85 -7.06 24.90
C ILE A 246 -15.31 -5.69 24.38
N SER A 247 -16.57 -5.30 24.65
CA SER A 247 -17.19 -4.08 24.10
C SER A 247 -16.40 -2.80 24.45
N LEU A 248 -15.85 -2.73 25.68
CA LEU A 248 -15.09 -1.56 26.13
C LEU A 248 -13.57 -1.70 26.01
N MET A 249 -13.09 -2.86 25.53
CA MET A 249 -11.65 -3.10 25.34
C MET A 249 -11.11 -2.36 24.11
N LYS A 250 -9.81 -2.11 24.07
CA LYS A 250 -9.13 -1.74 22.82
C LYS A 250 -9.35 -2.87 21.81
N LEU A 251 -9.39 -2.51 20.52
CA LEU A 251 -9.52 -3.52 19.47
C LEU A 251 -8.34 -4.50 19.45
N SER A 252 -7.12 -4.03 19.76
CA SER A 252 -5.94 -4.90 19.93
C SER A 252 -6.18 -5.98 20.97
N ASP A 253 -6.59 -5.58 22.18
CA ASP A 253 -6.77 -6.50 23.30
C ASP A 253 -7.90 -7.52 23.04
N ALA A 254 -9.00 -7.05 22.42
CA ALA A 254 -10.08 -7.93 21.99
C ALA A 254 -9.60 -8.91 20.92
N THR A 255 -8.78 -8.44 19.98
CA THR A 255 -8.21 -9.28 18.91
C THR A 255 -7.25 -10.34 19.47
N ASP A 256 -6.45 -10.00 20.46
CA ASP A 256 -5.52 -10.94 21.12
C ASP A 256 -6.25 -12.07 21.86
N LEU A 257 -7.42 -11.78 22.43
CA LEU A 257 -8.27 -12.81 23.01
C LEU A 257 -8.88 -13.74 21.94
N ILE A 258 -9.16 -13.22 20.74
CA ILE A 258 -9.79 -13.97 19.66
C ILE A 258 -8.77 -14.79 18.87
N LYS A 259 -7.57 -14.23 18.60
CA LYS A 259 -6.44 -14.95 18.01
C LYS A 259 -5.94 -16.06 18.93
N GLY A 260 -5.08 -16.91 18.43
CA GLY A 260 -4.42 -17.95 19.19
C GLY A 260 -3.85 -19.04 18.30
N GLU A 261 -3.16 -19.99 18.90
CA GLU A 261 -2.47 -21.08 18.20
C GLU A 261 -3.46 -21.94 17.40
N LYS A 262 -2.98 -22.43 16.26
CA LYS A 262 -3.68 -23.40 15.44
C LYS A 262 -4.15 -24.60 16.29
N ASP A 263 -5.31 -25.16 15.94
CA ASP A 263 -5.96 -26.32 16.60
C ASP A 263 -6.42 -26.04 18.04
N THR A 264 -6.45 -24.75 18.49
CA THR A 264 -7.08 -24.32 19.74
C THR A 264 -8.49 -23.79 19.50
N ASN A 265 -9.39 -23.92 20.49
CA ASN A 265 -10.75 -23.41 20.38
C ASN A 265 -10.91 -22.05 21.02
N VAL A 266 -11.80 -21.24 20.47
CA VAL A 266 -12.32 -20.01 21.06
C VAL A 266 -13.85 -20.03 21.00
N TYR A 267 -14.49 -19.50 22.04
CA TYR A 267 -15.95 -19.41 22.16
C TYR A 267 -16.35 -17.94 22.13
N LEU A 268 -17.05 -17.54 21.09
CA LEU A 268 -17.47 -16.15 20.89
C LEU A 268 -18.95 -15.99 21.19
N THR A 269 -19.32 -15.07 22.07
CA THR A 269 -20.70 -14.62 22.19
C THR A 269 -20.95 -13.56 21.14
N VAL A 270 -21.82 -13.84 20.17
CA VAL A 270 -22.02 -13.03 18.98
C VAL A 270 -23.46 -12.57 18.90
N LYS A 271 -23.64 -11.27 18.62
CA LYS A 271 -24.92 -10.69 18.23
C LYS A 271 -24.98 -10.65 16.71
N ARG A 272 -25.92 -11.39 16.14
CA ARG A 272 -26.15 -11.45 14.71
C ARG A 272 -26.78 -10.16 14.16
N VAL A 273 -26.68 -9.95 12.85
CA VAL A 273 -27.29 -8.80 12.16
C VAL A 273 -28.83 -8.74 12.39
N ASP A 274 -29.50 -9.87 12.56
CA ASP A 274 -30.93 -9.95 12.86
C ASP A 274 -31.28 -9.69 14.34
N GLY A 275 -30.26 -9.47 15.19
CA GLY A 275 -30.37 -9.17 16.62
C GLY A 275 -30.34 -10.40 17.53
N GLY A 276 -30.26 -11.62 16.99
CA GLY A 276 -30.09 -12.86 17.77
C GLY A 276 -28.73 -12.89 18.47
N ILE A 277 -28.68 -13.47 19.68
CA ILE A 277 -27.40 -13.64 20.41
C ILE A 277 -27.19 -15.14 20.59
N GLU A 278 -26.02 -15.61 20.21
CA GLU A 278 -25.61 -17.00 20.36
C GLU A 278 -24.13 -17.16 20.68
N GLN A 279 -23.76 -18.33 21.16
CA GLN A 279 -22.37 -18.69 21.36
C GLN A 279 -21.88 -19.54 20.20
N VAL A 280 -20.76 -19.15 19.61
CA VAL A 280 -20.14 -19.83 18.47
C VAL A 280 -18.78 -20.39 18.90
N GLU A 281 -18.57 -21.69 18.73
CA GLU A 281 -17.29 -22.35 18.91
C GLU A 281 -16.51 -22.33 17.59
N ILE A 282 -15.25 -21.89 17.63
CA ILE A 282 -14.38 -21.80 16.45
C ILE A 282 -13.05 -22.45 16.79
N THR A 283 -12.62 -23.43 16.00
CA THR A 283 -11.27 -23.96 16.04
C THR A 283 -10.35 -23.09 15.19
N ARG A 284 -9.33 -22.49 15.82
CA ARG A 284 -8.36 -21.62 15.13
C ARG A 284 -7.49 -22.42 14.17
N ASP A 285 -7.08 -21.79 13.08
CA ASP A 285 -6.20 -22.40 12.07
C ASP A 285 -5.26 -21.33 11.47
N ILE A 286 -4.38 -21.77 10.59
CA ILE A 286 -3.59 -20.86 9.74
C ILE A 286 -4.52 -20.28 8.68
N VAL A 287 -4.55 -18.97 8.61
CA VAL A 287 -5.32 -18.20 7.62
C VAL A 287 -4.34 -17.56 6.64
N GLU A 288 -4.51 -17.83 5.35
CA GLU A 288 -3.70 -17.24 4.26
C GLU A 288 -4.42 -16.04 3.64
N LEU A 289 -3.69 -14.93 3.50
CA LEU A 289 -4.17 -13.72 2.81
C LEU A 289 -3.87 -13.86 1.32
N ALA A 290 -4.85 -14.28 0.53
CA ALA A 290 -4.69 -14.59 -0.90
C ALA A 290 -4.09 -13.44 -1.72
N GLU A 291 -4.35 -12.20 -1.35
CA GLU A 291 -3.83 -10.99 -1.97
C GLU A 291 -2.31 -10.81 -1.81
N THR A 292 -1.69 -11.48 -0.86
CA THR A 292 -0.24 -11.43 -0.63
C THR A 292 0.54 -12.25 -1.63
N TYR A 293 -0.07 -13.29 -2.18
CA TYR A 293 0.65 -14.30 -2.97
C TYR A 293 0.69 -13.98 -4.46
N ALA A 294 1.75 -14.49 -5.12
CA ALA A 294 1.91 -14.39 -6.55
C ALA A 294 0.75 -15.06 -7.29
N LYS A 295 0.33 -14.44 -8.38
CA LYS A 295 -0.73 -14.94 -9.26
C LYS A 295 -0.39 -14.65 -10.70
N SER A 296 -0.91 -15.45 -11.65
CA SER A 296 -0.59 -15.28 -13.05
C SER A 296 -1.78 -15.37 -13.98
N SER A 297 -1.64 -14.72 -15.13
CA SER A 297 -2.63 -14.74 -16.23
C SER A 297 -1.95 -15.16 -17.51
N ILE A 298 -2.70 -15.89 -18.34
CA ILE A 298 -2.38 -16.19 -19.73
C ILE A 298 -3.05 -15.10 -20.57
N ILE A 299 -2.27 -14.47 -21.47
CA ILE A 299 -2.76 -13.44 -22.38
C ILE A 299 -2.62 -13.94 -23.80
N LYS A 300 -3.70 -13.94 -24.56
CA LYS A 300 -3.71 -14.45 -25.93
C LYS A 300 -4.06 -13.35 -26.93
N ASP A 301 -3.37 -13.37 -28.05
CA ASP A 301 -3.83 -12.73 -29.29
C ASP A 301 -4.15 -13.81 -30.34
N ASP A 302 -4.48 -13.42 -31.57
CA ASP A 302 -4.84 -14.33 -32.66
C ASP A 302 -3.76 -15.37 -32.99
N THR A 303 -2.49 -15.12 -32.65
CA THR A 303 -1.32 -15.87 -33.12
C THR A 303 -0.34 -16.30 -32.04
N SER A 304 -0.41 -15.72 -30.87
CA SER A 304 0.62 -15.86 -29.83
C SER A 304 0.01 -15.87 -28.44
N THR A 305 0.72 -16.52 -27.52
CA THR A 305 0.34 -16.62 -26.10
C THR A 305 1.44 -15.98 -25.26
N TYR A 306 1.07 -15.21 -24.25
CA TYR A 306 1.96 -14.55 -23.35
C TYR A 306 1.58 -14.83 -21.90
N GLY A 307 2.50 -14.61 -20.97
CA GLY A 307 2.25 -14.74 -19.55
C GLY A 307 2.39 -13.40 -18.83
N LEU A 308 1.59 -13.20 -17.80
CA LEU A 308 1.77 -12.14 -16.82
C LEU A 308 1.79 -12.76 -15.44
N ILE A 309 2.80 -12.41 -14.62
CA ILE A 309 2.87 -12.75 -13.21
C ILE A 309 2.83 -11.45 -12.41
N ASN A 310 1.86 -11.32 -11.52
CA ASN A 310 1.83 -10.26 -10.53
C ASN A 310 2.44 -10.78 -9.22
N LEU A 311 3.45 -10.08 -8.72
CA LEU A 311 4.10 -10.33 -7.44
C LEU A 311 3.85 -9.15 -6.50
N PRO A 312 2.88 -9.23 -5.59
CA PRO A 312 2.54 -8.12 -4.68
C PRO A 312 3.64 -7.83 -3.64
N ARG A 313 4.42 -8.86 -3.25
CA ARG A 313 5.46 -8.76 -2.22
C ARG A 313 6.48 -9.90 -2.36
N PHE A 314 7.70 -9.71 -1.85
CA PHE A 314 8.68 -10.79 -1.68
C PHE A 314 8.48 -11.48 -0.33
N TYR A 315 7.36 -12.21 -0.22
CA TYR A 315 6.95 -12.87 1.02
C TYR A 315 7.81 -14.09 1.34
N VAL A 316 7.95 -14.35 2.63
CA VAL A 316 8.69 -15.46 3.20
C VAL A 316 8.27 -15.69 4.65
N ASP A 317 8.36 -16.92 5.10
CA ASP A 317 8.44 -17.22 6.51
C ASP A 317 9.93 -17.14 6.92
N PHE A 318 10.25 -16.24 7.84
CA PHE A 318 11.64 -16.05 8.28
C PHE A 318 12.15 -17.19 9.16
N ASP A 319 11.26 -17.93 9.81
CA ASP A 319 11.60 -19.04 10.70
C ASP A 319 11.79 -20.33 9.89
N ASP A 320 11.06 -20.51 8.80
CA ASP A 320 11.21 -21.67 7.91
C ASP A 320 11.15 -21.29 6.43
N TYR A 321 12.30 -21.16 5.80
CA TYR A 321 12.39 -20.90 4.37
C TYR A 321 11.88 -22.06 3.49
N GLY A 322 11.71 -23.26 4.03
CA GLY A 322 11.11 -24.39 3.33
C GLY A 322 9.61 -24.27 3.12
N GLU A 323 8.95 -23.44 3.92
CA GLU A 323 7.55 -23.07 3.76
C GLU A 323 7.33 -22.26 2.47
N ARG A 324 6.05 -22.03 2.14
CA ARG A 324 5.65 -21.25 0.98
C ARG A 324 6.30 -19.86 0.99
N ASN A 325 6.94 -19.50 -0.12
CA ASN A 325 7.60 -18.21 -0.28
C ASN A 325 7.50 -17.70 -1.73
N ALA A 326 7.81 -16.42 -1.95
CA ALA A 326 7.69 -15.78 -3.26
C ALA A 326 8.51 -16.50 -4.36
N ALA A 327 9.71 -17.04 -4.04
CA ALA A 327 10.53 -17.74 -5.04
C ALA A 327 9.89 -19.07 -5.45
N SER A 328 9.39 -19.85 -4.50
CA SER A 328 8.69 -21.11 -4.79
C SER A 328 7.47 -20.92 -5.68
N ASP A 329 6.67 -19.88 -5.39
CA ASP A 329 5.46 -19.60 -6.15
C ASP A 329 5.79 -19.03 -7.54
N ILE A 330 6.69 -18.04 -7.66
CA ILE A 330 7.13 -17.51 -8.96
C ILE A 330 7.69 -18.63 -9.87
N LYS A 331 8.50 -19.54 -9.31
CA LYS A 331 8.99 -20.70 -10.06
C LYS A 331 7.83 -21.53 -10.61
N LYS A 332 6.84 -21.82 -9.78
CA LYS A 332 5.67 -22.60 -10.14
C LYS A 332 4.84 -21.89 -11.22
N GLU A 333 4.62 -20.58 -11.07
CA GLU A 333 3.89 -19.76 -12.05
C GLU A 333 4.62 -19.74 -13.41
N ILE A 334 5.95 -19.53 -13.44
CA ILE A 334 6.74 -19.56 -14.68
C ILE A 334 6.62 -20.93 -15.38
N LEU A 335 6.78 -22.02 -14.62
CA LEU A 335 6.69 -23.37 -15.19
C LEU A 335 5.29 -23.67 -15.73
N GLY A 336 4.24 -23.24 -15.03
CA GLY A 336 2.85 -23.35 -15.49
C GLY A 336 2.63 -22.61 -16.81
N LEU A 337 3.03 -21.34 -16.87
CA LEU A 337 2.95 -20.52 -18.09
C LEU A 337 3.79 -21.09 -19.24
N LYS A 338 5.01 -21.56 -18.95
CA LYS A 338 5.90 -22.21 -19.93
C LYS A 338 5.25 -23.46 -20.55
N SER A 339 4.52 -24.25 -19.75
CA SER A 339 3.79 -25.42 -20.23
C SER A 339 2.64 -25.06 -21.22
N LYS A 340 2.17 -23.82 -21.19
CA LYS A 340 1.17 -23.28 -22.12
C LYS A 340 1.79 -22.69 -23.40
N GLY A 341 3.13 -22.75 -23.53
CA GLY A 341 3.84 -22.30 -24.73
C GLY A 341 3.89 -20.79 -24.90
N ILE A 342 4.05 -20.04 -23.82
CA ILE A 342 4.12 -18.57 -23.89
C ILE A 342 5.31 -18.06 -24.70
N ASN A 343 5.13 -16.97 -25.44
CA ASN A 343 6.13 -16.33 -26.30
C ASN A 343 6.84 -15.14 -25.62
N GLY A 344 6.39 -14.73 -24.43
CA GLY A 344 6.96 -13.65 -23.64
C GLY A 344 6.32 -13.58 -22.27
N LEU A 345 6.99 -12.93 -21.34
CA LEU A 345 6.56 -12.83 -19.93
C LEU A 345 6.58 -11.38 -19.46
N ILE A 346 5.53 -10.97 -18.78
CA ILE A 346 5.44 -9.72 -18.02
C ILE A 346 5.53 -10.10 -16.53
N LEU A 347 6.47 -9.48 -15.81
CA LEU A 347 6.54 -9.55 -14.34
C LEU A 347 6.10 -8.22 -13.77
N ASP A 348 4.96 -8.19 -13.10
CA ASP A 348 4.39 -6.97 -12.53
C ASP A 348 4.79 -6.82 -11.06
N LEU A 349 5.63 -5.82 -10.80
CA LEU A 349 6.13 -5.42 -9.48
C LEU A 349 5.54 -4.06 -9.04
N ARG A 350 4.55 -3.53 -9.73
CA ARG A 350 3.90 -2.29 -9.31
C ARG A 350 3.31 -2.45 -7.91
N ASN A 351 3.44 -1.42 -7.09
CA ASN A 351 3.03 -1.39 -5.67
C ASN A 351 3.73 -2.42 -4.76
N ASN A 352 4.76 -3.11 -5.23
CA ASN A 352 5.51 -4.07 -4.44
C ASN A 352 6.60 -3.36 -3.61
N GLY A 353 6.35 -3.17 -2.32
CA GLY A 353 7.27 -2.51 -1.37
C GLY A 353 8.53 -3.31 -0.99
N GLY A 354 8.74 -4.50 -1.59
CA GLY A 354 9.88 -5.35 -1.32
C GLY A 354 9.57 -6.56 -0.45
N GLY A 355 10.50 -6.95 0.40
CA GLY A 355 10.45 -8.12 1.29
C GLY A 355 11.81 -8.82 1.42
N SER A 356 11.82 -10.14 1.32
CA SER A 356 13.00 -10.97 1.58
C SER A 356 14.12 -10.79 0.56
N LEU A 357 15.32 -10.48 1.07
CA LEU A 357 16.54 -10.39 0.28
C LEU A 357 16.95 -11.76 -0.33
N LYS A 358 16.68 -12.85 0.39
CA LYS A 358 16.97 -14.19 -0.12
C LYS A 358 16.07 -14.56 -1.28
N THR A 359 14.74 -14.32 -1.16
CA THR A 359 13.82 -14.66 -2.24
C THR A 359 14.08 -13.87 -3.51
N VAL A 360 14.51 -12.60 -3.43
CA VAL A 360 14.83 -11.83 -4.64
C VAL A 360 16.05 -12.36 -5.35
N VAL A 361 17.07 -12.86 -4.63
CA VAL A 361 18.24 -13.49 -5.23
C VAL A 361 17.83 -14.76 -5.98
N ASP A 362 17.02 -15.61 -5.33
CA ASP A 362 16.52 -16.85 -5.92
C ASP A 362 15.65 -16.59 -7.17
N ILE A 363 14.75 -15.59 -7.09
CA ILE A 363 13.88 -15.20 -8.23
C ILE A 363 14.72 -14.66 -9.40
N THR A 364 15.75 -13.83 -9.11
CA THR A 364 16.64 -13.33 -10.18
C THR A 364 17.33 -14.48 -10.93
N GLY A 365 17.74 -15.52 -10.20
CA GLY A 365 18.35 -16.72 -10.77
C GLY A 365 17.45 -17.48 -11.75
N PHE A 366 16.12 -17.31 -11.70
CA PHE A 366 15.25 -17.92 -12.71
C PHE A 366 15.39 -17.33 -14.11
N PHE A 367 16.03 -16.18 -14.23
CA PHE A 367 16.15 -15.41 -15.47
C PHE A 367 17.59 -15.25 -15.98
N ILE A 368 18.60 -15.59 -15.18
CA ILE A 368 20.03 -15.51 -15.54
C ILE A 368 20.69 -16.88 -15.36
N GLU A 369 21.79 -17.16 -16.08
CA GLU A 369 22.48 -18.43 -15.91
C GLU A 369 23.16 -18.56 -14.54
N LYS A 370 23.88 -17.56 -14.12
CA LYS A 370 24.51 -17.42 -12.80
C LYS A 370 25.19 -16.08 -12.70
N GLY A 371 25.44 -15.62 -11.50
CA GLY A 371 26.22 -14.41 -11.30
C GLY A 371 25.79 -13.58 -10.10
N PRO A 372 26.41 -12.41 -9.88
CA PRO A 372 26.02 -11.51 -8.81
C PRO A 372 24.64 -10.92 -9.07
N VAL A 373 23.82 -10.83 -8.03
CA VAL A 373 22.50 -10.21 -8.07
C VAL A 373 22.51 -8.86 -7.41
N VAL A 374 23.14 -8.77 -6.25
CA VAL A 374 23.22 -7.55 -5.44
C VAL A 374 24.49 -7.56 -4.60
N GLN A 375 25.03 -6.38 -4.32
CA GLN A 375 26.12 -6.18 -3.38
C GLN A 375 25.56 -5.59 -2.09
N VAL A 376 25.94 -6.13 -0.95
CA VAL A 376 25.54 -5.64 0.37
C VAL A 376 26.77 -5.15 1.11
N LYS A 377 26.70 -3.97 1.75
CA LYS A 377 27.79 -3.42 2.53
C LYS A 377 27.27 -3.01 3.90
N SER A 378 27.83 -3.63 4.94
CA SER A 378 27.51 -3.32 6.32
C SER A 378 28.10 -1.96 6.75
N ILE A 379 27.50 -1.36 7.75
CA ILE A 379 28.01 -0.13 8.40
C ILE A 379 29.49 -0.31 8.86
N GLY A 380 29.86 -1.51 9.31
CA GLY A 380 31.24 -1.89 9.64
C GLY A 380 32.21 -2.05 8.45
N GLY A 381 31.76 -1.78 7.22
CA GLY A 381 32.56 -1.83 5.99
C GLY A 381 32.72 -3.20 5.34
N ARG A 382 32.18 -4.29 5.93
CA ARG A 382 32.16 -5.63 5.32
C ARG A 382 31.29 -5.58 4.05
N LYS A 383 31.84 -6.07 2.94
CA LYS A 383 31.15 -6.21 1.67
C LYS A 383 30.85 -7.68 1.40
N GLU A 384 29.63 -7.96 0.99
CA GLU A 384 29.17 -9.25 0.54
C GLU A 384 28.53 -9.13 -0.86
N ILE A 385 28.70 -10.13 -1.70
CA ILE A 385 28.08 -10.19 -3.02
C ILE A 385 27.17 -11.40 -3.02
N LEU A 386 25.86 -11.15 -3.02
CA LEU A 386 24.89 -12.22 -3.14
C LEU A 386 24.75 -12.61 -4.60
N ARG A 387 24.78 -13.91 -4.85
CA ARG A 387 24.87 -14.48 -6.19
C ARG A 387 23.86 -15.59 -6.38
N ASP A 388 23.39 -15.72 -7.60
CA ASP A 388 22.89 -16.99 -8.07
C ASP A 388 24.07 -17.88 -8.49
N ASN A 389 24.03 -19.15 -8.07
CA ASN A 389 25.05 -20.15 -8.36
C ASN A 389 24.51 -21.33 -9.22
N ASP A 390 23.20 -21.35 -9.47
CA ASP A 390 22.53 -22.34 -10.30
C ASP A 390 22.59 -21.92 -11.78
N PRO A 391 23.23 -22.66 -12.67
CA PRO A 391 23.30 -22.30 -14.08
C PRO A 391 21.98 -22.54 -14.84
N SER A 392 20.95 -23.07 -14.19
CA SER A 392 19.68 -23.37 -14.84
C SER A 392 18.81 -22.13 -14.96
N VAL A 393 18.47 -21.74 -16.19
CA VAL A 393 17.53 -20.67 -16.48
C VAL A 393 16.13 -21.25 -16.62
N ILE A 394 15.18 -20.76 -15.83
CA ILE A 394 13.79 -21.23 -15.92
C ILE A 394 13.05 -20.54 -17.06
N TRP A 395 13.28 -19.23 -17.25
CA TRP A 395 12.73 -18.46 -18.35
C TRP A 395 13.81 -17.69 -19.09
N ASP A 396 14.05 -18.03 -20.34
CA ASP A 396 15.04 -17.44 -21.26
C ASP A 396 14.43 -16.59 -22.39
N GLY A 397 13.07 -16.57 -22.49
CA GLY A 397 12.33 -15.79 -23.48
C GLY A 397 12.28 -14.29 -23.20
N PRO A 398 11.60 -13.49 -24.05
CA PRO A 398 11.38 -12.07 -23.82
C PRO A 398 10.77 -11.80 -22.44
N LEU A 399 11.30 -10.79 -21.73
CA LEU A 399 10.89 -10.43 -20.38
C LEU A 399 10.72 -8.93 -20.25
N ILE A 400 9.58 -8.52 -19.71
CA ILE A 400 9.27 -7.15 -19.31
C ILE A 400 9.02 -7.13 -17.81
N VAL A 401 9.52 -6.10 -17.13
CA VAL A 401 9.22 -5.84 -15.72
C VAL A 401 8.48 -4.52 -15.60
N LEU A 402 7.25 -4.57 -15.07
CA LEU A 402 6.47 -3.38 -14.74
C LEU A 402 6.80 -2.91 -13.33
N VAL A 403 7.11 -1.63 -13.19
CA VAL A 403 7.42 -0.98 -11.89
C VAL A 403 6.67 0.34 -11.75
N ASN A 404 6.50 0.81 -10.53
CA ASN A 404 6.06 2.17 -10.26
C ASN A 404 6.85 2.79 -9.09
N GLU A 405 6.50 4.02 -8.71
CA GLU A 405 7.13 4.76 -7.61
C GLU A 405 6.99 4.08 -6.24
N PHE A 406 6.12 3.09 -6.10
CA PHE A 406 5.94 2.28 -4.89
C PHE A 406 6.70 0.94 -4.94
N SER A 407 7.32 0.61 -6.08
CA SER A 407 8.22 -0.54 -6.20
C SER A 407 9.51 -0.24 -5.43
N ALA A 408 9.74 -0.94 -4.31
CA ALA A 408 10.82 -0.58 -3.38
C ALA A 408 11.69 -1.80 -3.01
N SER A 409 12.93 -1.53 -2.55
CA SER A 409 13.80 -2.52 -1.89
C SER A 409 14.06 -3.76 -2.76
N ALA A 410 13.54 -4.96 -2.40
CA ALA A 410 13.71 -6.20 -3.18
C ALA A 410 13.21 -6.06 -4.62
N SER A 411 12.13 -5.31 -4.88
CA SER A 411 11.66 -5.01 -6.23
C SER A 411 12.71 -4.23 -7.02
N GLU A 412 13.40 -3.30 -6.36
CA GLU A 412 14.48 -2.53 -6.98
C GLU A 412 15.72 -3.38 -7.24
N ILE A 413 16.02 -4.34 -6.35
CA ILE A 413 17.12 -5.29 -6.56
C ILE A 413 16.85 -6.13 -7.81
N LEU A 414 15.65 -6.70 -7.95
CA LEU A 414 15.28 -7.52 -9.09
C LEU A 414 15.31 -6.73 -10.40
N ALA A 415 14.64 -5.57 -10.42
CA ALA A 415 14.59 -4.71 -11.61
C ALA A 415 16.00 -4.23 -12.02
N ALA A 416 16.83 -3.80 -11.04
CA ALA A 416 18.21 -3.37 -11.28
C ALA A 416 19.10 -4.49 -11.82
N ALA A 417 19.03 -5.68 -11.22
CA ALA A 417 19.83 -6.82 -11.68
C ALA A 417 19.46 -7.21 -13.12
N LEU A 418 18.18 -7.38 -13.42
CA LEU A 418 17.71 -7.71 -14.77
C LEU A 418 18.05 -6.63 -15.80
N GLN A 419 18.01 -5.33 -15.39
CA GLN A 419 18.44 -4.23 -16.24
C GLN A 419 19.96 -4.24 -16.49
N ASP A 420 20.77 -4.44 -15.45
CA ASP A 420 22.23 -4.48 -15.55
C ASP A 420 22.73 -5.65 -16.41
N TYR A 421 22.01 -6.78 -16.42
CA TYR A 421 22.25 -7.90 -17.34
C TYR A 421 21.66 -7.70 -18.74
N ASN A 422 20.98 -6.62 -19.04
CA ASN A 422 20.16 -6.42 -20.25
C ASN A 422 19.17 -7.57 -20.50
N ARG A 423 18.68 -8.20 -19.42
CA ARG A 423 17.81 -9.38 -19.50
C ARG A 423 16.33 -9.01 -19.67
N ALA A 424 15.91 -7.86 -19.17
CA ALA A 424 14.55 -7.37 -19.26
C ALA A 424 14.50 -5.91 -19.63
N ILE A 425 13.36 -5.45 -20.17
CA ILE A 425 13.02 -4.04 -20.30
C ILE A 425 12.24 -3.65 -19.06
N ILE A 426 12.66 -2.59 -18.39
CA ILE A 426 11.98 -2.03 -17.21
C ILE A 426 11.04 -0.92 -17.66
N LEU A 427 9.74 -1.09 -17.43
CA LEU A 427 8.68 -0.17 -17.83
C LEU A 427 7.95 0.40 -16.61
N GLY A 428 7.54 1.63 -16.67
CA GLY A 428 6.66 2.19 -15.66
C GLY A 428 6.88 3.66 -15.34
N SER A 429 6.86 4.03 -14.07
CA SER A 429 7.16 5.37 -13.60
C SER A 429 8.59 5.79 -13.96
N LYS A 430 8.87 7.09 -13.84
CA LYS A 430 10.21 7.63 -14.12
C LYS A 430 11.32 6.89 -13.36
N GLN A 431 11.04 6.51 -12.15
CA GLN A 431 11.93 5.74 -11.26
C GLN A 431 11.10 4.98 -10.22
N THR A 432 11.68 3.96 -9.61
CA THR A 432 11.15 3.26 -8.45
C THR A 432 11.34 4.09 -7.18
N TYR A 433 10.96 3.57 -6.02
CA TYR A 433 10.91 4.28 -4.74
C TYR A 433 12.24 4.90 -4.31
N GLY A 434 13.36 4.21 -4.52
CA GLY A 434 14.68 4.70 -4.14
C GLY A 434 15.19 4.23 -2.79
N LYS A 435 14.72 3.08 -2.29
CA LYS A 435 15.23 2.48 -1.06
C LYS A 435 16.46 1.62 -1.34
N GLY A 436 17.59 1.98 -0.70
CA GLY A 436 18.87 1.28 -0.82
C GLY A 436 19.38 0.68 0.49
N THR A 437 18.49 0.53 1.51
CA THR A 437 18.86 0.07 2.85
C THR A 437 18.28 -1.29 3.16
N VAL A 438 19.00 -2.05 4.00
CA VAL A 438 18.59 -3.36 4.54
C VAL A 438 18.38 -3.24 6.03
N GLN A 439 17.23 -3.71 6.50
CA GLN A 439 16.90 -3.78 7.91
C GLN A 439 17.02 -5.21 8.43
N ASN A 440 17.60 -5.35 9.62
CA ASN A 440 17.57 -6.57 10.39
C ASN A 440 16.61 -6.43 11.59
N ILE A 441 15.97 -7.53 11.95
CA ILE A 441 15.10 -7.61 13.11
C ILE A 441 15.88 -8.22 14.27
N ILE A 442 16.02 -7.49 15.35
CA ILE A 442 16.68 -7.92 16.57
C ILE A 442 15.64 -8.13 17.64
N ASN A 443 15.38 -9.38 18.04
CA ASN A 443 14.51 -9.70 19.16
C ASN A 443 15.17 -9.24 20.47
N LEU A 444 14.55 -8.30 21.16
CA LEU A 444 15.11 -7.69 22.37
C LEU A 444 15.15 -8.66 23.56
N ASN A 445 14.30 -9.68 23.57
CA ASN A 445 14.33 -10.72 24.59
C ASN A 445 15.64 -11.53 24.55
N ASN A 446 16.28 -11.62 23.37
CA ASN A 446 17.58 -12.30 23.23
C ASN A 446 18.77 -11.42 23.64
N VAL A 447 18.59 -10.11 23.72
CA VAL A 447 19.64 -9.13 24.04
C VAL A 447 19.69 -8.83 25.54
N ILE A 448 18.54 -8.79 26.20
CA ILE A 448 18.41 -8.39 27.61
C ILE A 448 18.31 -9.65 28.48
N SER A 449 19.43 -10.04 29.08
CA SER A 449 19.48 -11.19 29.98
C SER A 449 18.69 -10.92 31.27
N GLY A 450 17.89 -11.90 31.70
CA GLY A 450 17.15 -11.82 32.98
C GLY A 450 15.94 -10.88 32.91
N ASN A 451 15.38 -10.64 31.74
CA ASN A 451 14.14 -9.90 31.58
C ASN A 451 12.99 -10.51 32.40
N THR A 452 12.31 -9.69 33.19
CA THR A 452 11.13 -10.04 34.00
C THR A 452 9.89 -9.24 33.61
N TYR A 453 9.96 -8.44 32.56
CA TYR A 453 8.88 -7.53 32.12
C TYR A 453 7.98 -8.10 31.02
N GLY A 454 8.13 -9.38 30.68
CA GLY A 454 7.39 -10.01 29.57
C GLY A 454 8.10 -9.86 28.23
N ASP A 455 7.36 -9.90 27.14
CA ASP A 455 7.91 -9.72 25.80
C ASP A 455 8.32 -8.25 25.59
N LEU A 456 9.57 -8.04 25.22
CA LEU A 456 10.15 -6.72 24.95
C LEU A 456 10.01 -6.27 23.49
N GLY A 457 9.42 -7.10 22.64
CA GLY A 457 9.33 -6.82 21.22
C GLY A 457 10.67 -6.89 20.49
N SER A 458 10.78 -6.15 19.40
CA SER A 458 11.94 -6.20 18.50
C SER A 458 12.38 -4.82 18.04
N LEU A 459 13.66 -4.70 17.69
CA LEU A 459 14.20 -3.53 17.00
C LEU A 459 14.42 -3.89 15.52
N LYS A 460 13.69 -3.23 14.62
CA LYS A 460 13.98 -3.23 13.19
C LYS A 460 15.00 -2.13 12.93
N ILE A 461 16.23 -2.50 12.59
CA ILE A 461 17.36 -1.57 12.48
C ILE A 461 18.04 -1.65 11.12
N THR A 462 18.37 -0.50 10.54
CA THR A 462 19.18 -0.43 9.34
C THR A 462 20.64 -0.76 9.68
N THR A 463 21.14 -1.86 9.13
CA THR A 463 22.51 -2.36 9.36
C THR A 463 23.37 -2.34 8.11
N ASP A 464 22.76 -2.37 6.94
CA ASP A 464 23.41 -2.53 5.67
C ASP A 464 22.82 -1.62 4.60
N MET A 465 23.61 -1.33 3.58
CA MET A 465 23.17 -0.76 2.33
C MET A 465 23.39 -1.76 1.20
N PHE A 466 22.45 -1.82 0.26
CA PHE A 466 22.64 -2.62 -0.93
C PHE A 466 22.94 -1.74 -2.15
N TYR A 467 23.61 -2.37 -3.12
CA TYR A 467 24.09 -1.73 -4.33
C TYR A 467 23.84 -2.64 -5.52
N ARG A 468 23.60 -2.02 -6.65
CA ARG A 468 23.54 -2.70 -7.94
C ARG A 468 24.87 -3.41 -8.21
N ILE A 469 24.85 -4.39 -9.10
CA ILE A 469 26.07 -5.10 -9.52
C ILE A 469 27.05 -4.17 -10.25
N ASN A 470 26.58 -3.09 -10.86
CA ASN A 470 27.41 -2.04 -11.47
C ASN A 470 28.03 -1.07 -10.43
N GLY A 471 27.75 -1.25 -9.15
CA GLY A 471 28.28 -0.45 -8.03
C GLY A 471 27.46 0.77 -7.65
N GLY A 472 26.44 1.17 -8.41
CA GLY A 472 25.53 2.24 -8.05
C GLY A 472 24.57 1.82 -6.92
N SER A 473 24.01 2.80 -6.19
CA SER A 473 22.96 2.54 -5.20
C SER A 473 21.59 2.90 -5.79
N THR A 474 20.54 2.22 -5.33
CA THR A 474 19.17 2.64 -5.56
C THR A 474 18.72 3.74 -4.57
N GLN A 475 19.47 3.94 -3.47
CA GLN A 475 19.14 4.94 -2.45
C GLN A 475 18.89 6.32 -3.07
N LEU A 476 17.75 6.93 -2.79
CA LEU A 476 17.25 8.22 -3.31
C LEU A 476 16.96 8.28 -4.82
N GLU A 477 17.59 7.44 -5.65
CA GLU A 477 17.47 7.50 -7.12
C GLU A 477 16.58 6.42 -7.72
N GLY A 478 16.36 5.31 -7.01
CA GLY A 478 15.61 4.18 -7.52
C GLY A 478 16.25 3.50 -8.75
N VAL A 479 15.48 2.67 -9.41
CA VAL A 479 15.76 2.12 -10.73
C VAL A 479 15.02 2.97 -11.77
N LYS A 480 15.75 3.57 -12.70
CA LYS A 480 15.16 4.37 -13.78
C LYS A 480 14.60 3.44 -14.84
N SER A 481 13.33 3.62 -15.21
CA SER A 481 12.71 2.82 -16.27
C SER A 481 13.35 3.08 -17.64
N ASP A 482 13.49 2.02 -18.43
CA ASP A 482 13.95 2.11 -19.82
C ASP A 482 12.90 2.80 -20.71
N LEU A 483 11.63 2.61 -20.36
CA LEU A 483 10.49 3.29 -20.96
C LEU A 483 9.57 3.82 -19.86
N VAL A 484 9.34 5.13 -19.87
CA VAL A 484 8.51 5.82 -18.90
C VAL A 484 7.09 5.97 -19.42
N PHE A 485 6.12 5.60 -18.60
CA PHE A 485 4.71 5.87 -18.79
C PHE A 485 4.26 7.06 -17.96
N PRO A 486 3.38 7.95 -18.49
CA PRO A 486 2.70 8.90 -17.63
C PRO A 486 1.77 8.17 -16.65
N ASN A 487 1.77 8.61 -15.42
CA ASN A 487 0.86 8.12 -14.38
C ASN A 487 0.42 9.29 -13.48
N ARG A 488 -0.52 9.05 -12.59
CA ARG A 488 -1.08 10.06 -11.69
C ARG A 488 -0.02 10.84 -10.90
N TYR A 489 1.12 10.23 -10.59
CA TYR A 489 2.19 10.79 -9.76
C TYR A 489 3.38 11.30 -10.56
N SER A 490 3.29 11.37 -11.88
CA SER A 490 4.42 11.73 -12.78
C SER A 490 5.10 13.06 -12.42
N TYR A 491 4.38 13.97 -11.78
CA TYR A 491 4.86 15.31 -11.39
C TYR A 491 4.95 15.51 -9.89
N ILE A 492 4.70 14.46 -9.11
CA ILE A 492 4.79 14.48 -7.64
C ILE A 492 6.05 13.71 -7.25
N ASP A 493 6.82 14.29 -6.37
CA ASP A 493 7.94 13.60 -5.76
C ASP A 493 7.40 12.59 -4.75
N ILE A 494 7.65 11.30 -4.98
CA ILE A 494 7.32 10.19 -4.10
C ILE A 494 8.54 9.29 -4.03
N GLY A 495 8.97 8.98 -2.81
CA GLY A 495 10.05 8.05 -2.61
C GLY A 495 10.89 8.30 -1.37
N GLU A 496 12.00 7.59 -1.30
CA GLU A 496 12.95 7.67 -0.18
C GLU A 496 13.47 9.09 0.08
N LYS A 497 13.67 9.86 -0.99
CA LYS A 497 14.18 11.26 -0.92
C LYS A 497 13.22 12.21 -0.20
N ASP A 498 11.93 11.85 -0.11
CA ASP A 498 10.89 12.68 0.49
C ASP A 498 10.65 12.33 1.96
N LEU A 499 11.30 11.26 2.45
CA LEU A 499 11.29 10.91 3.86
C LEU A 499 12.17 11.84 4.70
N GLU A 500 11.90 11.89 5.99
CA GLU A 500 12.80 12.57 6.93
C GLU A 500 14.03 11.71 7.19
N ASN A 501 15.20 12.37 7.23
CA ASN A 501 16.50 11.75 7.54
C ASN A 501 16.88 10.55 6.64
N PRO A 502 16.66 10.60 5.31
CA PRO A 502 17.09 9.52 4.45
C PRO A 502 18.60 9.41 4.42
N LEU A 503 19.13 8.21 4.31
CA LEU A 503 20.57 8.01 4.15
C LEU A 503 21.03 8.51 2.78
N ASN A 504 22.24 9.05 2.73
CA ASN A 504 22.80 9.63 1.50
C ASN A 504 23.09 8.56 0.45
N TRP A 505 22.91 8.92 -0.82
CA TRP A 505 23.35 8.12 -1.95
C TRP A 505 24.88 8.00 -1.96
N ASN A 506 25.38 6.80 -2.26
CA ASN A 506 26.80 6.55 -2.45
C ASN A 506 27.01 5.44 -3.50
N LYS A 507 28.30 5.17 -3.81
CA LYS A 507 28.70 4.20 -4.83
C LYS A 507 29.85 3.34 -4.30
N ILE A 508 29.92 2.10 -4.74
CA ILE A 508 31.01 1.15 -4.47
C ILE A 508 31.57 0.59 -5.77
N ASP A 509 32.68 -0.17 -5.69
CA ASP A 509 33.23 -0.83 -6.85
C ASP A 509 32.27 -1.86 -7.44
N PRO A 510 32.12 -1.94 -8.77
CA PRO A 510 31.30 -2.93 -9.44
C PRO A 510 31.70 -4.36 -9.06
N ALA A 511 30.72 -5.25 -9.03
CA ALA A 511 30.97 -6.67 -9.00
C ALA A 511 31.49 -7.12 -10.38
N ARG A 512 32.25 -8.23 -10.40
CA ARG A 512 32.61 -8.86 -11.69
C ARG A 512 31.42 -9.70 -12.18
N TYR A 513 30.86 -9.35 -13.33
CA TYR A 513 29.83 -10.10 -14.02
C TYR A 513 30.03 -10.01 -15.54
N ASP A 514 29.54 -11.00 -16.24
CA ASP A 514 29.58 -11.01 -17.69
C ASP A 514 28.31 -10.31 -18.24
N ASN A 515 28.54 -9.32 -19.07
CA ASN A 515 27.48 -8.54 -19.74
C ASN A 515 27.60 -8.70 -21.27
N SER A 516 28.21 -9.79 -21.74
CA SER A 516 28.65 -9.94 -23.13
C SER A 516 27.51 -10.27 -24.09
N GLU A 517 26.39 -10.78 -23.64
CA GLU A 517 25.28 -11.15 -24.52
C GLU A 517 24.10 -10.20 -24.36
N LYS A 518 23.98 -9.24 -25.28
CA LYS A 518 22.71 -8.56 -25.53
C LYS A 518 21.75 -9.58 -26.12
N ILE A 519 20.92 -10.18 -25.28
CA ILE A 519 19.94 -11.18 -25.72
C ILE A 519 18.98 -10.57 -26.76
N PHE A 520 18.70 -9.24 -26.67
CA PHE A 520 17.82 -8.54 -27.61
C PHE A 520 18.26 -7.09 -27.85
N ASN A 521 18.05 -6.57 -29.07
CA ASN A 521 18.19 -5.15 -29.34
C ASN A 521 16.89 -4.40 -29.00
N TYR A 522 16.81 -3.90 -27.77
CA TYR A 522 15.62 -3.21 -27.29
C TYR A 522 15.43 -1.78 -27.80
N SER A 523 16.46 -1.16 -28.41
CA SER A 523 16.41 0.27 -28.79
C SER A 523 15.28 0.57 -29.75
N GLN A 524 15.06 -0.26 -30.79
CA GLN A 524 13.98 -0.05 -31.75
C GLN A 524 12.61 -0.31 -31.14
N VAL A 525 12.48 -1.31 -30.27
CA VAL A 525 11.24 -1.65 -29.58
C VAL A 525 10.81 -0.48 -28.66
N ILE A 526 11.76 0.06 -27.89
CA ILE A 526 11.53 1.22 -27.04
C ILE A 526 11.13 2.46 -27.88
N LEU A 527 11.76 2.68 -29.02
CA LEU A 527 11.39 3.80 -29.92
C LEU A 527 9.96 3.64 -30.46
N ASN A 528 9.59 2.43 -30.90
CA ASN A 528 8.25 2.15 -31.40
C ASN A 528 7.20 2.42 -30.30
N SER A 529 7.45 1.97 -29.10
CA SER A 529 6.55 2.19 -27.96
C SER A 529 6.43 3.68 -27.60
N LYS A 530 7.54 4.41 -27.54
CA LYS A 530 7.51 5.88 -27.33
C LYS A 530 6.62 6.59 -28.36
N ASN A 531 6.67 6.15 -29.62
CA ASN A 531 5.82 6.70 -30.68
C ASN A 531 4.34 6.33 -30.47
N ARG A 532 4.02 5.12 -30.00
CA ARG A 532 2.63 4.73 -29.66
C ARG A 532 2.10 5.56 -28.50
N ILE A 533 2.85 5.61 -27.38
CA ILE A 533 2.49 6.38 -26.18
C ILE A 533 2.22 7.85 -26.52
N SER A 534 3.10 8.48 -27.32
CA SER A 534 2.98 9.89 -27.68
C SER A 534 1.74 10.22 -28.53
N ARG A 535 1.15 9.22 -29.18
CA ARG A 535 -0.05 9.37 -30.03
C ARG A 535 -1.31 8.81 -29.39
N ASN A 536 -1.19 8.15 -28.26
CA ASN A 536 -2.30 7.52 -27.58
C ASN A 536 -3.04 8.55 -26.71
N GLU A 537 -4.34 8.65 -26.91
CA GLU A 537 -5.20 9.62 -26.23
C GLU A 537 -5.27 9.36 -24.73
N TYR A 538 -5.36 8.10 -24.32
CA TYR A 538 -5.43 7.72 -22.90
C TYR A 538 -4.19 8.18 -22.13
N PHE A 539 -2.99 7.94 -22.65
CA PHE A 539 -1.75 8.44 -22.04
C PHE A 539 -1.71 9.97 -21.98
N SER A 540 -2.25 10.66 -22.99
CA SER A 540 -2.38 12.11 -22.96
C SER A 540 -3.31 12.61 -21.86
N ILE A 541 -4.44 11.94 -21.64
CA ILE A 541 -5.40 12.26 -20.57
C ILE A 541 -4.76 12.02 -19.19
N ILE A 542 -4.07 10.89 -19.00
CA ILE A 542 -3.34 10.58 -17.77
C ILE A 542 -2.30 11.69 -17.47
N ASP A 543 -1.52 12.11 -18.45
CA ASP A 543 -0.50 13.15 -18.28
C ASP A 543 -1.12 14.52 -17.92
N GLN A 544 -2.23 14.88 -18.56
CA GLN A 544 -2.96 16.11 -18.24
C GLN A 544 -3.53 16.07 -16.82
N HIS A 545 -4.10 14.93 -16.40
CA HIS A 545 -4.59 14.76 -15.06
C HIS A 545 -3.45 14.82 -14.02
N ALA A 546 -2.31 14.18 -14.28
CA ALA A 546 -1.14 14.26 -13.41
C ALA A 546 -0.65 15.70 -13.20
N LYS A 547 -0.70 16.54 -14.24
CA LYS A 547 -0.42 17.97 -14.13
C LYS A 547 -1.44 18.70 -13.27
N HIS A 548 -2.72 18.35 -13.42
CA HIS A 548 -3.76 18.91 -12.55
C HIS A 548 -3.57 18.52 -11.08
N VAL A 549 -3.27 17.25 -10.80
CA VAL A 549 -2.97 16.79 -9.44
C VAL A 549 -1.79 17.57 -8.85
N LYS A 550 -0.72 17.78 -9.64
CA LYS A 550 0.42 18.60 -9.21
C LYS A 550 0.01 20.04 -8.92
N SER A 551 -0.79 20.66 -9.80
CA SER A 551 -1.30 22.03 -9.57
C SER A 551 -2.09 22.13 -8.27
N LYS A 552 -2.92 21.12 -7.96
CA LYS A 552 -3.68 21.07 -6.70
C LYS A 552 -2.79 20.89 -5.48
N GLN A 553 -1.76 20.07 -5.57
CA GLN A 553 -0.76 19.92 -4.49
C GLN A 553 0.00 21.24 -4.20
N ASP A 554 0.24 22.03 -5.25
CA ASP A 554 0.97 23.30 -5.12
C ASP A 554 0.07 24.44 -4.64
N GLU A 555 -1.25 24.26 -4.63
CA GLU A 555 -2.19 25.22 -4.03
C GLU A 555 -2.03 25.21 -2.51
N LYS A 556 -1.68 26.38 -1.97
CA LYS A 556 -1.37 26.52 -0.54
C LYS A 556 -2.51 27.15 0.25
N THR A 557 -3.54 27.65 -0.41
CA THR A 557 -4.70 28.31 0.22
C THR A 557 -5.99 27.78 -0.37
N ILE A 558 -6.99 27.60 0.50
CA ILE A 558 -8.36 27.21 0.10
C ILE A 558 -9.33 28.24 0.61
N SER A 559 -10.31 28.62 -0.23
CA SER A 559 -11.40 29.50 0.14
C SER A 559 -12.39 28.77 1.07
N LEU A 560 -12.81 29.46 2.13
CA LEU A 560 -13.85 29.01 3.06
C LEU A 560 -15.23 29.65 2.75
N GLU A 561 -15.36 30.27 1.59
CA GLU A 561 -16.60 30.81 1.05
C GLU A 561 -17.20 29.80 0.05
N TYR A 562 -18.46 29.41 0.26
CA TYR A 562 -19.12 28.30 -0.45
C TYR A 562 -19.13 28.45 -1.97
N SER A 563 -19.37 29.66 -2.50
CA SER A 563 -19.43 29.85 -3.96
C SER A 563 -18.08 29.54 -4.61
N SER A 564 -17.02 30.13 -4.07
CA SER A 564 -15.64 29.90 -4.56
C SER A 564 -15.21 28.44 -4.38
N TYR A 565 -15.57 27.83 -3.25
CA TYR A 565 -15.26 26.43 -2.97
C TYR A 565 -15.99 25.49 -3.94
N LYS A 566 -17.27 25.76 -4.22
CA LYS A 566 -18.07 24.99 -5.17
C LYS A 566 -17.50 25.08 -6.59
N ASP A 567 -17.12 26.26 -7.05
CA ASP A 567 -16.51 26.44 -8.37
C ASP A 567 -15.21 25.64 -8.51
N GLU A 568 -14.44 25.53 -7.43
CA GLU A 568 -13.22 24.73 -7.36
C GLU A 568 -13.52 23.21 -7.40
N LEU A 569 -14.53 22.75 -6.64
CA LEU A 569 -14.98 21.36 -6.68
C LEU A 569 -15.52 20.98 -8.06
N GLU A 570 -16.33 21.84 -8.70
CA GLU A 570 -16.84 21.59 -10.05
C GLU A 570 -15.71 21.50 -11.08
N ASN A 571 -14.70 22.37 -10.98
CA ASN A 571 -13.52 22.28 -11.85
C ASN A 571 -12.75 20.97 -11.63
N THR A 572 -12.54 20.58 -10.38
CA THR A 572 -11.88 19.30 -10.05
C THR A 572 -12.66 18.10 -10.57
N LYS A 573 -14.00 18.12 -10.42
CA LYS A 573 -14.89 17.10 -10.97
C LYS A 573 -14.82 17.01 -12.49
N LEU A 574 -14.80 18.14 -13.19
CA LEU A 574 -14.64 18.17 -14.66
C LEU A 574 -13.30 17.56 -15.12
N GLN A 575 -12.23 17.73 -14.33
CA GLN A 575 -10.94 17.08 -14.63
C GLN A 575 -10.97 15.58 -14.35
N ASN A 576 -11.62 15.16 -13.26
CA ASN A 576 -11.80 13.74 -12.90
C ASN A 576 -12.72 13.03 -13.92
N ASP A 577 -13.80 13.70 -14.39
CA ASP A 577 -14.69 13.13 -15.40
C ASP A 577 -13.97 12.78 -16.72
N LYS A 578 -12.90 13.49 -17.04
CA LYS A 578 -12.07 13.12 -18.19
C LYS A 578 -11.38 11.77 -18.01
N LEU A 579 -11.10 11.35 -16.77
CA LEU A 579 -10.52 10.04 -16.49
C LEU A 579 -11.50 8.89 -16.72
N LYS A 580 -12.81 9.13 -16.69
CA LYS A 580 -13.81 8.10 -16.97
C LYS A 580 -13.65 7.48 -18.36
N ILE A 581 -13.07 8.23 -19.31
CA ILE A 581 -12.70 7.68 -20.62
C ILE A 581 -11.68 6.54 -20.48
N ILE A 582 -10.80 6.60 -19.47
CA ILE A 582 -9.80 5.55 -19.20
C ILE A 582 -10.47 4.31 -18.64
N GLU A 583 -11.54 4.45 -17.86
CA GLU A 583 -12.35 3.34 -17.34
C GLU A 583 -13.06 2.56 -18.47
N GLU A 584 -13.33 3.23 -19.61
CA GLU A 584 -13.88 2.61 -20.80
C GLU A 584 -12.82 1.86 -21.63
N PHE A 585 -11.53 2.01 -21.28
CA PHE A 585 -10.46 1.30 -21.97
C PHE A 585 -10.61 -0.20 -21.78
N SER A 586 -10.53 -0.95 -22.87
CA SER A 586 -10.48 -2.40 -22.82
C SER A 586 -9.49 -2.91 -23.87
N SER A 587 -8.53 -3.66 -23.42
CA SER A 587 -7.52 -4.29 -24.25
C SER A 587 -8.17 -5.29 -25.24
N PRO A 588 -7.70 -5.38 -26.48
CA PRO A 588 -8.20 -6.34 -27.46
C PRO A 588 -7.77 -7.80 -27.15
N TYR A 589 -6.90 -7.99 -26.18
CA TYR A 589 -6.38 -9.32 -25.83
C TYR A 589 -7.36 -10.11 -24.97
N LEU A 590 -7.29 -11.46 -25.07
CA LEU A 590 -8.01 -12.36 -24.19
C LEU A 590 -7.13 -12.68 -22.96
N PHE A 591 -7.66 -12.41 -21.79
CA PHE A 591 -7.01 -12.73 -20.51
C PHE A 591 -7.68 -13.93 -19.88
N GLU A 592 -6.88 -14.90 -19.44
CA GLU A 592 -7.33 -16.10 -18.77
C GLU A 592 -6.51 -16.31 -17.50
N TRP A 593 -7.16 -16.80 -16.45
CA TRP A 593 -6.46 -17.24 -15.24
C TRP A 593 -5.55 -18.45 -15.54
N ASN A 594 -4.32 -18.44 -15.02
CA ASN A 594 -3.42 -19.59 -15.15
C ASN A 594 -3.73 -20.62 -14.05
N GLU A 595 -4.49 -21.65 -14.40
CA GLU A 595 -4.84 -22.73 -13.46
C GLU A 595 -3.62 -23.60 -13.15
N ILE A 596 -3.02 -23.39 -11.97
CA ILE A 596 -1.96 -24.26 -11.47
C ILE A 596 -2.47 -24.92 -10.19
N ASN A 597 -2.97 -26.17 -10.30
CA ASN A 597 -3.39 -27.04 -9.18
C ASN A 597 -4.36 -26.40 -8.18
N PHE A 598 -5.65 -26.42 -8.49
CA PHE A 598 -6.69 -26.23 -7.48
C PHE A 598 -7.27 -27.60 -7.06
N ASN A 599 -7.16 -27.91 -5.75
CA ASN A 599 -7.99 -28.94 -5.14
C ASN A 599 -9.42 -28.36 -5.04
N SER A 600 -10.31 -28.83 -5.88
CA SER A 600 -11.69 -28.37 -6.00
C SER A 600 -12.52 -28.77 -4.78
N ASN A 601 -12.66 -27.87 -3.79
CA ASN A 601 -13.84 -27.85 -2.93
C ASN A 601 -14.81 -26.81 -3.52
N ASN A 602 -15.99 -27.21 -3.94
CA ASN A 602 -16.89 -26.41 -4.78
C ASN A 602 -17.21 -24.99 -4.27
N ALA A 603 -17.38 -24.78 -2.97
CA ALA A 603 -17.70 -23.46 -2.40
C ALA A 603 -16.48 -22.51 -2.38
N TYR A 604 -15.30 -23.02 -2.02
CA TYR A 604 -14.03 -22.27 -2.08
C TYR A 604 -13.73 -21.77 -3.51
N ASP A 605 -14.13 -22.56 -4.51
CA ASP A 605 -13.86 -22.27 -5.91
C ASP A 605 -14.75 -21.11 -6.44
N ASP A 606 -15.98 -20.99 -5.97
CA ASP A 606 -16.91 -19.95 -6.43
C ASP A 606 -16.52 -18.54 -5.89
N ASP A 607 -16.22 -18.39 -4.59
CA ASP A 607 -15.82 -17.10 -4.00
C ASP A 607 -14.43 -16.65 -4.51
N MET A 608 -13.51 -17.60 -4.66
CA MET A 608 -12.19 -17.31 -5.26
C MET A 608 -12.31 -16.99 -6.75
N LYS A 609 -13.29 -17.56 -7.45
CA LYS A 609 -13.54 -17.27 -8.85
C LYS A 609 -13.93 -15.81 -9.07
N GLU A 610 -14.81 -15.27 -8.25
CA GLU A 610 -15.19 -13.86 -8.35
C GLU A 610 -13.99 -12.92 -8.15
N LYS A 611 -13.14 -13.18 -7.15
CA LYS A 611 -11.88 -12.42 -6.96
C LYS A 611 -10.93 -12.54 -8.15
N ARG A 612 -10.83 -13.74 -8.76
CA ARG A 612 -10.04 -13.97 -9.97
C ARG A 612 -10.60 -13.23 -11.18
N ASP A 613 -11.91 -13.33 -11.39
CA ASP A 613 -12.57 -12.69 -12.52
C ASP A 613 -12.44 -11.16 -12.45
N ARG A 614 -12.60 -10.56 -11.27
CA ARG A 614 -12.32 -9.13 -11.03
C ARG A 614 -10.87 -8.77 -11.34
N TRP A 615 -9.90 -9.56 -10.89
CA TRP A 615 -8.50 -9.30 -11.22
C TRP A 615 -8.20 -9.45 -12.72
N ILE A 616 -8.73 -10.45 -13.39
CA ILE A 616 -8.60 -10.62 -14.85
C ILE A 616 -9.21 -9.42 -15.59
N GLU A 617 -10.37 -8.95 -15.17
CA GLU A 617 -11.01 -7.77 -15.77
C GLU A 617 -10.17 -6.50 -15.51
N SER A 618 -9.57 -6.35 -14.34
CA SER A 618 -8.64 -5.24 -14.07
C SER A 618 -7.41 -5.25 -14.97
N LEU A 619 -6.87 -6.42 -15.32
CA LEU A 619 -5.75 -6.54 -16.27
C LEU A 619 -6.18 -6.18 -17.70
N LYS A 620 -7.40 -6.56 -18.09
CA LYS A 620 -7.96 -6.24 -19.41
C LYS A 620 -8.17 -4.75 -19.59
N ASN A 621 -8.48 -4.04 -18.52
CA ASN A 621 -8.68 -2.60 -18.53
C ASN A 621 -7.39 -1.79 -18.23
N ASP A 622 -6.24 -2.46 -18.14
CA ASP A 622 -4.95 -1.86 -17.82
C ASP A 622 -4.15 -1.49 -19.08
N ILE A 623 -4.12 -0.20 -19.40
CA ILE A 623 -3.40 0.34 -20.57
C ILE A 623 -1.89 0.10 -20.50
N TYR A 624 -1.30 0.00 -19.29
CA TYR A 624 0.13 -0.26 -19.14
C TYR A 624 0.46 -1.72 -19.47
N VAL A 625 -0.42 -2.65 -19.11
CA VAL A 625 -0.33 -4.05 -19.49
C VAL A 625 -0.50 -4.21 -20.99
N ASP A 626 -1.44 -3.48 -21.61
CA ASP A 626 -1.64 -3.47 -23.06
C ASP A 626 -0.39 -3.01 -23.82
N GLU A 627 0.24 -1.92 -23.38
CA GLU A 627 1.48 -1.46 -24.01
C GLU A 627 2.67 -2.40 -23.75
N ALA A 628 2.74 -3.05 -22.59
CA ALA A 628 3.74 -4.09 -22.34
C ALA A 628 3.55 -5.28 -23.29
N MET A 629 2.31 -5.66 -23.59
CA MET A 629 1.99 -6.67 -24.61
C MET A 629 2.44 -6.25 -26.00
N ASN A 630 2.19 -4.99 -26.38
CA ASN A 630 2.65 -4.45 -27.67
C ASN A 630 4.19 -4.49 -27.81
N LEU A 631 4.93 -4.22 -26.70
CA LEU A 631 6.38 -4.37 -26.68
C LEU A 631 6.83 -5.82 -26.87
N LEU A 632 6.19 -6.80 -26.20
CA LEU A 632 6.50 -8.23 -26.39
C LEU A 632 6.27 -8.67 -27.84
N LYS A 633 5.22 -8.16 -28.49
CA LYS A 633 4.95 -8.43 -29.92
C LYS A 633 6.04 -7.83 -30.80
N ASP A 634 6.48 -6.60 -30.52
CA ASP A 634 7.58 -5.96 -31.25
C ASP A 634 8.88 -6.76 -31.15
N ILE A 635 9.23 -7.24 -29.92
CA ILE A 635 10.42 -8.08 -29.70
C ILE A 635 10.35 -9.36 -30.54
N ASN A 636 9.21 -10.06 -30.50
CA ASN A 636 9.02 -11.30 -31.25
C ASN A 636 9.05 -11.07 -32.79
N SER A 637 8.52 -9.95 -33.26
CA SER A 637 8.54 -9.61 -34.68
C SER A 637 9.96 -9.34 -35.19
N ILE A 638 10.77 -8.62 -34.42
CA ILE A 638 12.19 -8.38 -34.76
C ILE A 638 12.97 -9.70 -34.78
N LYS A 639 12.80 -10.54 -33.75
CA LYS A 639 13.44 -11.86 -33.67
C LYS A 639 13.11 -12.75 -34.88
N ARG A 640 11.84 -12.74 -35.31
CA ARG A 640 11.39 -13.49 -36.48
C ARG A 640 12.03 -12.98 -37.80
N ASN A 641 12.15 -11.67 -37.94
CA ASN A 641 12.76 -11.04 -39.11
C ASN A 641 14.28 -11.32 -39.17
N ASP A 642 14.99 -11.29 -38.04
CA ASP A 642 16.41 -11.62 -37.98
C ASP A 642 16.67 -13.07 -38.37
N ILE A 643 15.86 -14.03 -37.91
CA ILE A 643 15.94 -15.42 -38.30
C ILE A 643 15.68 -15.61 -39.82
N LEU A 644 14.64 -14.95 -40.35
CA LEU A 644 14.31 -15.01 -41.78
C LEU A 644 15.40 -14.39 -42.67
N SER A 645 16.05 -13.33 -42.22
CA SER A 645 17.15 -12.69 -42.92
C SER A 645 18.41 -13.60 -42.97
N GLN A 646 18.67 -14.37 -41.92
CA GLN A 646 19.75 -15.35 -41.88
C GLN A 646 19.50 -16.54 -42.80
N ILE A 647 18.26 -17.02 -42.90
CA ILE A 647 17.87 -18.16 -43.76
C ILE A 647 17.91 -17.78 -45.25
N THR A 648 17.71 -16.48 -45.59
CA THR A 648 17.76 -16.00 -47.01
C THR A 648 19.17 -15.69 -47.49
N ILE A 649 20.19 -15.78 -46.66
CA ILE A 649 21.60 -15.53 -47.02
C ILE A 649 22.36 -16.84 -47.30
N ASP A 650 21.79 -17.98 -46.87
CA ASP A 650 22.27 -19.34 -47.20
C ASP A 650 21.52 -19.87 -48.46
#